data_a21cf559dedf095e3c88dac10c3e5c9b
#
_entry.id   a21cf559dedf095e3c88dac10c3e5c9b
#
_cell.length_a   1.000
_cell.length_b   1.000
_cell.length_c   1.000
_cell.angle_alpha   90.00
_cell.angle_beta   90.00
_cell.angle_gamma   90.00
#
_symmetry.space_group_name_H-M   'P 1'
#
loop_
_entity.id
_entity.type
_entity.pdbx_description
1 polymer ?
#
loop_
_entity_poly.entity_id
_entity_poly.type
_entity_poly.pdbx_seq_one_letter_code
_entity_poly.pdbx_strand_id
1 'polypeptide(L)'
;MPDFGFVGSSYEAPSIYQDAQECINFYPEIDPVKQQGERGVIALYPTPGLTLKTLLPNLQEVRGLHAVSGGEQLIAVCGPYVYALTANFVPAVIGQLNSSTGIVRITDNGINVYIVDGAYRYTWYISSPASAVFTGSTSGTTLTVASVSSGTIAIGQSLYGIGILAETVITALGTGTGGIGTYTINRSQTVATSVMNSATVGAVVTATIATTVLTVTAVASGVLHVGMTISGVGVTLGTIITALGTGTGGVGTYTLSVASTVAVGVTMYGINFSVLPSTDGAFSGANTVDIIDNYFVYNNPTTQQFGASDLLSPISPNTSFSLKDGAPDDLVALIVDHREIYLMGEISSEVWTDVGAVPFPFQRIPGTSTQHGIAAPFSISRLGNSFAYVSRNNRGQSQIMQMQGYVPQRISTHAVENTLVNQYVGDAISWTYQLEGHEVFVVTFPSLQLTWAYDATTLMWHKWLYTTEKNEYQRHRGNCCAVFQGLVIVGDYENGKLYELDKTNYTDDGQNIRRLRRAPHLVTEFQRQYFDELQIQFQPGVGTTGISGVAEVDLTNTVYLGDTYTITASATLTIEPEKTYILATQQPAIATTTNNPQAMLRWSSDGGSTWSNEHWTSVGQLGKYTNRAIWRRLGTARDRIFEVSVTDPVNFVIISANLKVQGAEN
;
A
#
# COMPACT_ATOMS: atom_id res chain seq x y z
N MET A 1 33.26 10.84 27.75
CA MET A 1 31.93 10.62 28.32
C MET A 1 31.46 9.24 27.92
N PRO A 2 31.09 8.37 28.82
CA PRO A 2 30.37 7.18 28.44
C PRO A 2 29.00 7.64 27.95
N ASP A 3 28.43 6.98 27.05
CA ASP A 3 27.20 7.20 26.30
C ASP A 3 26.56 8.60 26.49
N PHE A 4 26.49 9.38 25.42
CA PHE A 4 25.96 10.75 25.46
C PHE A 4 24.58 10.87 24.81
N GLY A 5 23.80 9.77 24.80
CA GLY A 5 22.46 9.75 24.20
C GLY A 5 22.50 9.72 22.66
N PHE A 6 23.58 9.23 22.06
CA PHE A 6 23.69 9.12 20.60
C PHE A 6 22.60 8.22 20.02
N VAL A 7 22.24 7.14 20.70
CA VAL A 7 21.20 6.20 20.28
C VAL A 7 19.84 6.65 20.82
N GLY A 8 18.84 6.80 19.96
CA GLY A 8 17.51 7.26 20.37
C GLY A 8 16.60 7.59 19.18
N SER A 9 15.37 8.01 19.50
CA SER A 9 14.33 8.38 18.53
C SER A 9 14.65 9.67 17.77
N SER A 10 13.82 9.99 16.78
CA SER A 10 13.83 11.29 16.11
C SER A 10 13.11 12.33 16.98
N TYR A 11 13.77 13.44 17.29
CA TYR A 11 13.18 14.58 17.97
C TYR A 11 13.82 15.89 17.51
N GLU A 12 13.20 16.52 16.51
CA GLU A 12 13.61 17.82 15.99
C GLU A 12 12.67 18.88 16.55
N ALA A 13 13.18 19.72 17.46
CA ALA A 13 12.40 20.77 18.06
C ALA A 13 12.09 21.92 17.07
N PRO A 14 11.06 22.74 17.31
CA PRO A 14 10.79 23.93 16.50
C PRO A 14 12.00 24.87 16.39
N SER A 15 12.85 24.89 17.40
CA SER A 15 14.18 25.51 17.34
C SER A 15 15.24 24.43 17.29
N ILE A 16 15.98 24.34 16.20
CA ILE A 16 17.10 23.40 16.07
C ILE A 16 18.17 23.58 17.14
N TYR A 17 18.23 24.76 17.78
CA TYR A 17 19.14 25.04 18.91
C TYR A 17 18.69 24.40 20.23
N GLN A 18 17.41 23.99 20.33
CA GLN A 18 16.91 23.25 21.50
C GLN A 18 17.24 21.76 21.35
N ASP A 19 16.87 21.18 20.24
CA ASP A 19 17.17 19.79 19.88
C ASP A 19 17.01 19.59 18.37
N ALA A 20 17.96 18.89 17.76
CA ALA A 20 18.03 18.62 16.32
C ALA A 20 18.20 17.13 16.03
N GLN A 21 17.74 16.26 16.91
CA GLN A 21 17.89 14.82 16.74
C GLN A 21 17.09 14.29 15.57
N GLU A 22 17.73 13.57 14.67
CA GLU A 22 17.09 12.83 13.59
C GLU A 22 17.44 11.34 13.64
N CYS A 23 16.45 10.52 13.34
CA CYS A 23 16.58 9.08 13.14
C CYS A 23 15.82 8.73 11.86
N ILE A 24 16.56 8.46 10.79
CA ILE A 24 16.01 8.17 9.45
C ILE A 24 16.44 6.76 9.05
N ASN A 25 15.46 5.94 8.67
CA ASN A 25 15.67 4.56 8.21
C ASN A 25 16.38 3.66 9.23
N PHE A 26 16.23 4.02 10.51
CA PHE A 26 16.53 3.19 11.66
C PHE A 26 15.31 3.15 12.58
N TYR A 27 15.10 2.05 13.25
CA TYR A 27 14.14 1.95 14.35
C TYR A 27 14.86 1.61 15.66
N PRO A 28 14.41 2.15 16.78
CA PRO A 28 15.00 1.85 18.10
C PRO A 28 14.47 0.54 18.65
N GLU A 29 15.36 -0.31 19.13
CA GLU A 29 15.10 -1.51 19.90
C GLU A 29 15.51 -1.28 21.35
N ILE A 30 14.66 -1.65 22.30
CA ILE A 30 14.90 -1.49 23.73
C ILE A 30 15.10 -2.87 24.35
N ASP A 31 16.23 -3.07 25.04
CA ASP A 31 16.45 -4.26 25.87
C ASP A 31 15.74 -4.07 27.22
N PRO A 32 14.61 -4.75 27.48
CA PRO A 32 13.82 -4.51 28.70
C PRO A 32 14.49 -5.05 29.98
N VAL A 33 15.53 -5.85 29.85
CA VAL A 33 16.23 -6.46 31.00
C VAL A 33 17.31 -5.53 31.54
N LYS A 34 17.85 -4.64 30.72
CA LYS A 34 18.91 -3.71 31.11
C LYS A 34 18.37 -2.49 31.84
N GLN A 35 19.18 -2.00 32.79
CA GLN A 35 18.85 -0.77 33.54
C GLN A 35 19.29 0.48 32.79
N GLN A 36 18.58 1.57 33.01
CA GLN A 36 18.92 2.87 32.41
C GLN A 36 20.36 3.28 32.80
N GLY A 37 21.19 3.60 31.82
CA GLY A 37 22.62 3.91 32.00
C GLY A 37 23.56 2.73 31.69
N GLU A 38 23.07 1.52 31.52
CA GLU A 38 23.85 0.41 30.99
C GLU A 38 24.09 0.55 29.48
N ARG A 39 25.14 -0.07 28.99
CA ARG A 39 25.48 -0.04 27.56
C ARG A 39 24.50 -0.86 26.73
N GLY A 40 23.97 -0.26 25.65
CA GLY A 40 23.09 -0.95 24.72
C GLY A 40 21.70 -1.24 25.29
N VAL A 41 21.19 -0.38 26.17
CA VAL A 41 19.77 -0.40 26.57
C VAL A 41 18.88 -0.13 25.38
N ILE A 42 19.30 0.80 24.50
CA ILE A 42 18.69 1.10 23.23
C ILE A 42 19.71 0.84 22.14
N ALA A 43 19.31 0.18 21.06
CA ALA A 43 20.09 0.01 19.85
C ALA A 43 19.27 0.48 18.64
N LEU A 44 19.92 0.97 17.58
CA LEU A 44 19.25 1.33 16.34
C LEU A 44 19.48 0.26 15.31
N TYR A 45 18.39 -0.36 14.89
CA TYR A 45 18.37 -1.36 13.83
C TYR A 45 17.95 -0.75 12.50
N PRO A 46 18.45 -1.25 11.37
CA PRO A 46 18.02 -0.80 10.05
C PRO A 46 16.55 -1.14 9.80
N THR A 47 15.77 -0.22 9.22
CA THR A 47 14.43 -0.53 8.72
C THR A 47 14.48 -1.62 7.66
N PRO A 48 13.42 -2.43 7.52
CA PRO A 48 13.33 -3.44 6.46
C PRO A 48 13.48 -2.81 5.08
N GLY A 49 14.11 -3.51 4.16
CA GLY A 49 14.12 -3.14 2.75
C GLY A 49 12.92 -3.71 2.00
N LEU A 50 12.80 -3.33 0.72
CA LEU A 50 11.74 -3.74 -0.18
C LEU A 50 12.27 -4.78 -1.17
N THR A 51 11.75 -6.01 -1.07
CA THR A 51 12.06 -7.11 -2.01
C THR A 51 10.90 -7.27 -2.97
N LEU A 52 11.14 -7.15 -4.29
CA LEU A 52 10.11 -7.31 -5.31
C LEU A 52 9.50 -8.73 -5.26
N LYS A 53 8.18 -8.82 -5.09
CA LYS A 53 7.43 -10.08 -5.14
C LYS A 53 6.77 -10.31 -6.48
N THR A 54 6.07 -9.30 -7.01
CA THR A 54 5.42 -9.37 -8.31
C THR A 54 5.22 -7.98 -8.90
N LEU A 55 5.10 -7.94 -10.20
CA LEU A 55 4.77 -6.76 -10.98
C LEU A 55 3.37 -6.92 -11.57
N LEU A 56 2.48 -6.03 -11.23
CA LEU A 56 1.13 -6.00 -11.80
C LEU A 56 1.18 -5.46 -13.23
N PRO A 57 0.43 -6.05 -14.17
CA PRO A 57 0.55 -5.73 -15.61
C PRO A 57 0.28 -4.28 -15.99
N ASN A 58 -0.47 -3.54 -15.16
CA ASN A 58 -0.86 -2.16 -15.48
C ASN A 58 0.22 -1.10 -15.19
N LEU A 59 1.25 -1.40 -14.43
CA LEU A 59 2.40 -0.51 -14.14
C LEU A 59 2.04 0.89 -13.60
N GLN A 60 0.91 1.02 -12.90
CA GLN A 60 0.45 2.26 -12.25
C GLN A 60 0.49 2.13 -10.73
N GLU A 61 0.08 3.18 -10.01
CA GLU A 61 0.02 3.15 -8.55
C GLU A 61 -0.81 1.97 -8.04
N VAL A 62 -0.32 1.32 -6.98
CA VAL A 62 -1.10 0.35 -6.22
C VAL A 62 -1.92 1.12 -5.18
N ARG A 63 -3.23 1.16 -5.39
CA ARG A 63 -4.20 2.01 -4.67
C ARG A 63 -4.78 1.36 -3.42
N GLY A 64 -4.77 0.05 -3.36
CA GLY A 64 -5.31 -0.72 -2.23
C GLY A 64 -4.87 -2.17 -2.28
N LEU A 65 -4.68 -2.76 -1.11
CA LEU A 65 -4.37 -4.18 -0.89
C LEU A 65 -5.28 -4.74 0.19
N HIS A 66 -5.75 -5.96 0.00
CA HIS A 66 -6.54 -6.68 1.00
C HIS A 66 -6.37 -8.19 0.85
N ALA A 67 -5.97 -8.87 1.90
CA ALA A 67 -5.96 -10.33 1.94
C ALA A 67 -7.37 -10.82 2.27
N VAL A 68 -7.96 -11.62 1.37
CA VAL A 68 -9.30 -12.18 1.55
C VAL A 68 -9.33 -13.06 2.80
N SER A 69 -10.44 -12.99 3.54
CA SER A 69 -10.69 -13.87 4.69
C SER A 69 -10.52 -15.34 4.29
N GLY A 70 -9.68 -16.08 5.03
CA GLY A 70 -9.24 -17.43 4.65
C GLY A 70 -7.83 -17.48 4.04
N GLY A 71 -7.27 -16.35 3.61
CA GLY A 71 -5.85 -16.22 3.22
C GLY A 71 -5.47 -16.87 1.89
N GLU A 72 -6.45 -17.23 1.03
CA GLU A 72 -6.19 -17.90 -0.26
C GLU A 72 -5.82 -16.93 -1.38
N GLN A 73 -6.28 -15.68 -1.29
CA GLN A 73 -6.11 -14.68 -2.33
C GLN A 73 -5.76 -13.30 -1.73
N LEU A 74 -4.96 -12.55 -2.47
CA LEU A 74 -4.67 -11.13 -2.20
C LEU A 74 -5.34 -10.28 -3.28
N ILE A 75 -6.23 -9.38 -2.87
CA ILE A 75 -6.82 -8.39 -3.77
C ILE A 75 -5.89 -7.19 -3.86
N ALA A 76 -5.56 -6.78 -5.07
CA ALA A 76 -4.74 -5.60 -5.36
C ALA A 76 -5.43 -4.72 -6.39
N VAL A 77 -5.51 -3.42 -6.11
CA VAL A 77 -5.99 -2.44 -7.09
C VAL A 77 -4.80 -1.65 -7.63
N CYS A 78 -4.57 -1.73 -8.94
CA CYS A 78 -3.48 -1.04 -9.62
C CYS A 78 -4.05 -0.19 -10.76
N GLY A 79 -3.95 1.13 -10.62
CA GLY A 79 -4.69 2.05 -11.48
C GLY A 79 -6.19 1.73 -11.46
N PRO A 80 -6.85 1.53 -12.61
CA PRO A 80 -8.26 1.18 -12.67
C PRO A 80 -8.54 -0.32 -12.49
N TYR A 81 -7.53 -1.21 -12.55
CA TYR A 81 -7.76 -2.66 -12.55
C TYR A 81 -7.69 -3.27 -11.16
N VAL A 82 -8.61 -4.22 -10.93
CA VAL A 82 -8.65 -5.04 -9.73
C VAL A 82 -8.12 -6.43 -10.06
N TYR A 83 -7.15 -6.87 -9.30
CA TYR A 83 -6.50 -8.17 -9.42
C TYR A 83 -6.77 -9.03 -8.20
N ALA A 84 -7.00 -10.32 -8.43
CA ALA A 84 -6.88 -11.36 -7.41
C ALA A 84 -5.57 -12.12 -7.65
N LEU A 85 -4.70 -12.13 -6.65
CA LEU A 85 -3.42 -12.84 -6.70
C LEU A 85 -3.54 -14.15 -5.94
N THR A 86 -2.99 -15.22 -6.51
CA THR A 86 -2.89 -16.52 -5.85
C THR A 86 -1.81 -16.51 -4.76
N ALA A 87 -1.73 -17.61 -3.99
CA ALA A 87 -0.66 -17.80 -3.00
C ALA A 87 0.77 -17.67 -3.57
N ASN A 88 0.94 -17.89 -4.88
CA ASN A 88 2.22 -17.71 -5.58
C ASN A 88 2.36 -16.31 -6.22
N PHE A 89 1.53 -15.34 -5.81
CA PHE A 89 1.54 -13.97 -6.33
C PHE A 89 1.30 -13.84 -7.85
N VAL A 90 0.60 -14.80 -8.44
CA VAL A 90 0.20 -14.72 -9.85
C VAL A 90 -1.08 -13.88 -9.95
N PRO A 91 -1.05 -12.71 -10.63
CA PRO A 91 -2.20 -11.83 -10.73
C PRO A 91 -3.20 -12.31 -11.80
N ALA A 92 -4.48 -12.28 -11.46
CA ALA A 92 -5.60 -12.44 -12.39
C ALA A 92 -6.50 -11.21 -12.30
N VAL A 93 -6.83 -10.57 -13.44
CA VAL A 93 -7.78 -9.45 -13.44
C VAL A 93 -9.17 -9.99 -13.11
N ILE A 94 -9.85 -9.34 -12.17
CA ILE A 94 -11.22 -9.69 -11.77
C ILE A 94 -12.22 -8.59 -12.11
N GLY A 95 -11.76 -7.36 -12.32
CA GLY A 95 -12.62 -6.23 -12.62
C GLY A 95 -11.88 -4.95 -12.95
N GLN A 96 -12.67 -3.91 -13.26
CA GLN A 96 -12.17 -2.58 -13.55
C GLN A 96 -13.03 -1.54 -12.82
N LEU A 97 -12.36 -0.61 -12.12
CA LEU A 97 -12.98 0.54 -11.47
C LEU A 97 -13.25 1.65 -12.49
N ASN A 98 -14.22 2.49 -12.18
CA ASN A 98 -14.49 3.70 -12.97
C ASN A 98 -13.48 4.83 -12.68
N SER A 99 -12.75 4.75 -11.56
CA SER A 99 -11.65 5.65 -11.21
C SER A 99 -10.31 5.00 -11.49
N SER A 100 -9.27 5.79 -11.78
CA SER A 100 -7.90 5.31 -12.07
C SER A 100 -6.85 5.77 -11.07
N THR A 101 -7.20 6.70 -10.17
CA THR A 101 -6.28 7.31 -9.21
C THR A 101 -6.93 7.45 -7.83
N GLY A 102 -6.12 7.65 -6.80
CA GLY A 102 -6.54 7.83 -5.42
C GLY A 102 -6.66 6.51 -4.66
N ILE A 103 -6.73 6.60 -3.34
CA ILE A 103 -6.77 5.44 -2.44
C ILE A 103 -8.10 4.70 -2.59
N VAL A 104 -8.02 3.38 -2.49
CA VAL A 104 -9.15 2.45 -2.49
C VAL A 104 -9.17 1.70 -1.17
N ARG A 105 -10.36 1.63 -0.54
CA ARG A 105 -10.56 0.80 0.65
C ARG A 105 -11.30 -0.48 0.27
N ILE A 106 -10.88 -1.58 0.87
CA ILE A 106 -11.33 -2.93 0.53
C ILE A 106 -11.59 -3.69 1.83
N THR A 107 -12.71 -4.40 1.89
CA THR A 107 -13.03 -5.36 2.95
C THR A 107 -13.77 -6.57 2.37
N ASP A 108 -13.94 -7.65 3.11
CA ASP A 108 -14.69 -8.82 2.68
C ASP A 108 -15.47 -9.45 3.85
N ASN A 109 -16.52 -10.22 3.52
CA ASN A 109 -17.27 -11.03 4.47
C ASN A 109 -17.06 -12.56 4.26
N GLY A 110 -15.99 -12.94 3.58
CA GLY A 110 -15.70 -14.32 3.21
C GLY A 110 -16.50 -14.86 2.01
N ILE A 111 -17.47 -14.09 1.50
CA ILE A 111 -18.28 -14.41 0.32
C ILE A 111 -18.10 -13.37 -0.77
N ASN A 112 -18.17 -12.12 -0.39
CA ASN A 112 -18.01 -10.97 -1.28
C ASN A 112 -16.87 -10.06 -0.78
N VAL A 113 -16.06 -9.57 -1.69
CA VAL A 113 -15.19 -8.44 -1.49
C VAL A 113 -15.95 -7.17 -1.81
N TYR A 114 -15.87 -6.18 -0.94
CA TYR A 114 -16.47 -4.87 -1.12
C TYR A 114 -15.37 -3.81 -1.28
N ILE A 115 -15.49 -2.99 -2.32
CA ILE A 115 -14.46 -2.03 -2.72
C ILE A 115 -15.09 -0.65 -2.85
N VAL A 116 -14.42 0.39 -2.33
CA VAL A 116 -14.86 1.78 -2.44
C VAL A 116 -13.72 2.68 -2.89
N ASP A 117 -14.02 3.62 -3.79
CA ASP A 117 -13.03 4.54 -4.39
C ASP A 117 -13.39 6.03 -4.23
N GLY A 118 -14.34 6.33 -3.36
CA GLY A 118 -14.90 7.67 -3.13
C GLY A 118 -16.18 7.90 -3.90
N ALA A 119 -16.14 7.77 -5.22
CA ALA A 119 -17.27 8.05 -6.10
C ALA A 119 -18.21 6.85 -6.30
N TYR A 120 -17.68 5.64 -6.21
CA TYR A 120 -18.40 4.42 -6.51
C TYR A 120 -18.15 3.36 -5.45
N ARG A 121 -19.09 2.36 -5.42
CA ARG A 121 -18.99 1.14 -4.65
C ARG A 121 -19.04 -0.05 -5.60
N TYR A 122 -18.22 -1.07 -5.30
CA TYR A 122 -18.09 -2.27 -6.13
C TYR A 122 -18.16 -3.50 -5.25
N THR A 123 -18.61 -4.60 -5.84
CA THR A 123 -18.58 -5.92 -5.21
C THR A 123 -17.99 -6.95 -6.14
N TRP A 124 -17.29 -7.91 -5.56
CA TRP A 124 -16.81 -9.09 -6.27
C TRP A 124 -17.13 -10.34 -5.46
N TYR A 125 -17.84 -11.28 -6.09
CA TYR A 125 -18.07 -12.59 -5.49
C TYR A 125 -16.78 -13.41 -5.56
N ILE A 126 -16.28 -13.87 -4.41
CA ILE A 126 -15.00 -14.55 -4.28
C ILE A 126 -15.02 -15.84 -5.09
N SER A 127 -14.09 -15.96 -6.01
CA SER A 127 -13.97 -17.09 -6.95
C SER A 127 -12.53 -17.25 -7.40
N SER A 128 -12.24 -18.25 -8.22
CA SER A 128 -10.92 -18.46 -8.82
C SER A 128 -11.00 -18.20 -10.33
N PRO A 129 -10.89 -16.94 -10.78
CA PRO A 129 -11.08 -16.58 -12.18
C PRO A 129 -9.88 -17.03 -13.02
N ALA A 130 -10.17 -17.60 -14.21
CA ALA A 130 -9.20 -17.68 -15.27
C ALA A 130 -9.17 -16.35 -16.03
N SER A 131 -7.99 -15.80 -16.28
CA SER A 131 -7.80 -14.53 -16.97
C SER A 131 -6.76 -14.62 -18.07
N ALA A 132 -6.81 -13.66 -19.02
CA ALA A 132 -5.77 -13.49 -20.02
C ALA A 132 -5.38 -12.01 -20.12
N VAL A 133 -4.10 -11.75 -20.43
CA VAL A 133 -3.54 -10.44 -20.76
C VAL A 133 -3.05 -10.48 -22.18
N PHE A 134 -3.51 -9.57 -23.02
CA PHE A 134 -3.20 -9.56 -24.44
C PHE A 134 -3.23 -8.14 -25.03
N THR A 135 -2.62 -7.95 -26.18
CA THR A 135 -2.73 -6.72 -26.97
C THR A 135 -3.76 -6.94 -28.08
N GLY A 136 -4.73 -6.06 -28.18
CA GLY A 136 -5.80 -6.18 -29.16
C GLY A 136 -6.48 -4.85 -29.48
N SER A 137 -7.41 -4.89 -30.46
CA SER A 137 -8.25 -3.78 -30.86
C SER A 137 -9.68 -4.25 -31.06
N THR A 138 -10.66 -3.34 -30.98
CA THR A 138 -12.06 -3.65 -31.30
C THR A 138 -12.56 -2.77 -32.44
N SER A 139 -13.37 -3.35 -33.33
CA SER A 139 -14.08 -2.66 -34.40
C SER A 139 -15.47 -3.27 -34.55
N GLY A 140 -16.50 -2.50 -34.22
CA GLY A 140 -17.85 -3.05 -34.10
C GLY A 140 -17.91 -4.13 -33.03
N THR A 141 -18.41 -5.30 -33.34
CA THR A 141 -18.44 -6.46 -32.45
C THR A 141 -17.26 -7.43 -32.64
N THR A 142 -16.23 -7.03 -33.38
CA THR A 142 -15.04 -7.85 -33.61
C THR A 142 -13.90 -7.38 -32.70
N LEU A 143 -13.39 -8.26 -31.84
CA LEU A 143 -12.13 -8.13 -31.14
C LEU A 143 -11.04 -8.80 -31.95
N THR A 144 -9.97 -8.07 -32.28
CA THR A 144 -8.78 -8.60 -32.96
C THR A 144 -7.63 -8.63 -31.98
N VAL A 145 -7.10 -9.80 -31.68
CA VAL A 145 -5.97 -10.05 -30.79
C VAL A 145 -4.69 -10.17 -31.59
N ALA A 146 -3.71 -9.29 -31.29
CA ALA A 146 -2.42 -9.23 -31.96
C ALA A 146 -1.34 -10.06 -31.25
N SER A 147 -1.36 -10.09 -29.90
CA SER A 147 -0.44 -10.91 -29.11
C SER A 147 -1.09 -11.26 -27.77
N VAL A 148 -0.70 -12.38 -27.17
CA VAL A 148 -1.12 -12.80 -25.81
C VAL A 148 0.12 -12.84 -24.93
N SER A 149 0.08 -12.08 -23.83
CA SER A 149 1.16 -12.02 -22.83
C SER A 149 1.02 -13.12 -21.78
N SER A 150 -0.22 -13.44 -21.38
CA SER A 150 -0.50 -14.54 -20.44
C SER A 150 -1.93 -15.00 -20.54
N GLY A 151 -2.19 -16.23 -20.09
CA GLY A 151 -3.53 -16.83 -20.04
C GLY A 151 -4.07 -17.28 -21.38
N THR A 152 -5.38 -17.58 -21.40
CA THR A 152 -6.10 -18.08 -22.61
C THR A 152 -7.44 -17.36 -22.73
N ILE A 153 -7.75 -16.88 -23.92
CA ILE A 153 -8.99 -16.20 -24.25
C ILE A 153 -10.08 -17.23 -24.53
N ALA A 154 -11.22 -17.10 -23.87
CA ALA A 154 -12.33 -18.04 -24.00
C ALA A 154 -13.68 -17.32 -24.13
N ILE A 155 -14.65 -18.04 -24.69
CA ILE A 155 -16.05 -17.61 -24.73
C ILE A 155 -16.55 -17.49 -23.26
N GLY A 156 -17.34 -16.43 -22.97
CA GLY A 156 -17.90 -16.16 -21.67
C GLY A 156 -16.94 -15.40 -20.76
N GLN A 157 -15.79 -14.91 -21.23
CA GLN A 157 -14.95 -14.00 -20.47
C GLN A 157 -15.39 -12.55 -20.65
N SER A 158 -15.43 -11.78 -19.54
CA SER A 158 -15.57 -10.33 -19.56
C SER A 158 -14.29 -9.69 -20.06
N LEU A 159 -14.41 -8.62 -20.86
CA LEU A 159 -13.29 -7.87 -21.43
C LEU A 159 -13.09 -6.55 -20.68
N TYR A 160 -11.84 -6.25 -20.32
CA TYR A 160 -11.42 -5.04 -19.63
C TYR A 160 -10.28 -4.36 -20.39
N GLY A 161 -10.29 -3.03 -20.45
CA GLY A 161 -9.25 -2.25 -21.12
C GLY A 161 -9.61 -0.77 -21.20
N ILE A 162 -8.64 0.08 -21.50
CA ILE A 162 -8.88 1.50 -21.70
C ILE A 162 -9.79 1.67 -22.93
N GLY A 163 -10.94 2.32 -22.75
CA GLY A 163 -11.93 2.52 -23.81
C GLY A 163 -12.86 1.34 -24.06
N ILE A 164 -12.67 0.19 -23.41
CA ILE A 164 -13.61 -0.92 -23.45
C ILE A 164 -14.86 -0.54 -22.64
N LEU A 165 -16.01 -0.74 -23.26
CA LEU A 165 -17.30 -0.49 -22.59
C LEU A 165 -17.54 -1.52 -21.49
N ALA A 166 -18.10 -1.08 -20.37
CA ALA A 166 -18.48 -1.97 -19.27
C ALA A 166 -19.39 -3.12 -19.75
N GLU A 167 -19.34 -4.27 -19.09
CA GLU A 167 -20.14 -5.46 -19.40
C GLU A 167 -19.91 -6.03 -20.83
N THR A 168 -18.75 -5.75 -21.42
CA THR A 168 -18.33 -6.38 -22.67
C THR A 168 -17.91 -7.82 -22.40
N VAL A 169 -18.51 -8.79 -23.09
CA VAL A 169 -18.25 -10.21 -22.96
C VAL A 169 -17.89 -10.81 -24.32
N ILE A 170 -16.94 -11.74 -24.34
CA ILE A 170 -16.58 -12.53 -25.52
C ILE A 170 -17.64 -13.61 -25.72
N THR A 171 -18.36 -13.56 -26.86
CA THR A 171 -19.52 -14.41 -27.13
C THR A 171 -19.24 -15.55 -28.12
N ALA A 172 -18.21 -15.39 -28.99
CA ALA A 172 -17.85 -16.42 -29.93
C ALA A 172 -16.35 -16.33 -30.31
N LEU A 173 -15.80 -17.47 -30.73
CA LEU A 173 -14.50 -17.54 -31.39
C LEU A 173 -14.66 -17.14 -32.88
N GLY A 174 -13.68 -16.44 -33.41
CA GLY A 174 -13.54 -16.19 -34.83
C GLY A 174 -12.39 -17.03 -35.39
N THR A 175 -11.30 -16.38 -35.85
CA THR A 175 -10.07 -17.09 -36.24
C THR A 175 -9.20 -17.49 -35.06
N GLY A 176 -9.38 -16.86 -33.90
CA GLY A 176 -8.66 -17.17 -32.66
C GLY A 176 -9.27 -18.35 -31.92
N THR A 177 -8.42 -19.24 -31.40
CA THR A 177 -8.79 -20.44 -30.62
C THR A 177 -8.23 -20.38 -29.21
N GLY A 178 -8.21 -19.17 -28.61
CA GLY A 178 -7.67 -18.92 -27.29
C GLY A 178 -6.40 -18.04 -27.25
N GLY A 179 -5.84 -17.73 -28.44
CA GLY A 179 -4.65 -16.91 -28.64
C GLY A 179 -4.88 -15.79 -29.66
N ILE A 180 -3.89 -15.57 -30.52
CA ILE A 180 -3.96 -14.57 -31.62
C ILE A 180 -5.10 -14.89 -32.56
N GLY A 181 -5.82 -13.88 -33.02
CA GLY A 181 -6.92 -14.01 -33.98
C GLY A 181 -8.09 -13.10 -33.64
N THR A 182 -9.24 -13.39 -34.24
CA THR A 182 -10.47 -12.61 -34.04
C THR A 182 -11.45 -13.33 -33.14
N TYR A 183 -12.25 -12.53 -32.40
CA TYR A 183 -13.31 -12.99 -31.50
C TYR A 183 -14.53 -12.07 -31.63
N THR A 184 -15.71 -12.57 -31.31
CA THR A 184 -16.93 -11.75 -31.26
C THR A 184 -17.22 -11.31 -29.86
N ILE A 185 -17.59 -10.05 -29.70
CA ILE A 185 -18.02 -9.46 -28.43
C ILE A 185 -19.49 -9.03 -28.52
N ASN A 186 -20.18 -9.00 -27.34
CA ASN A 186 -21.60 -8.67 -27.26
C ASN A 186 -21.91 -7.18 -27.50
N ARG A 187 -20.88 -6.28 -27.40
CA ARG A 187 -21.07 -4.82 -27.49
C ARG A 187 -20.27 -4.24 -28.65
N SER A 188 -20.95 -3.48 -29.52
CA SER A 188 -20.31 -2.76 -30.63
C SER A 188 -19.52 -1.56 -30.09
N GLN A 189 -18.22 -1.52 -30.40
CA GLN A 189 -17.29 -0.47 -29.93
C GLN A 189 -16.06 -0.41 -30.85
N THR A 190 -15.36 0.73 -30.79
CA THR A 190 -14.11 0.91 -31.52
C THR A 190 -13.03 1.37 -30.57
N VAL A 191 -12.03 0.52 -30.35
CA VAL A 191 -10.88 0.79 -29.50
C VAL A 191 -9.61 0.50 -30.29
N ALA A 192 -8.68 1.45 -30.30
CA ALA A 192 -7.37 1.27 -30.93
C ALA A 192 -6.57 0.16 -30.22
N THR A 193 -5.54 -0.35 -30.88
CA THR A 193 -4.68 -1.39 -30.32
C THR A 193 -4.11 -0.96 -29.00
N SER A 194 -4.42 -1.70 -27.95
CA SER A 194 -4.02 -1.45 -26.57
C SER A 194 -3.91 -2.76 -25.78
N VAL A 195 -3.33 -2.68 -24.59
CA VAL A 195 -3.35 -3.82 -23.65
C VAL A 195 -4.77 -3.99 -23.11
N MET A 196 -5.27 -5.20 -23.22
CA MET A 196 -6.59 -5.62 -22.76
C MET A 196 -6.45 -6.84 -21.83
N ASN A 197 -7.46 -7.01 -20.98
CA ASN A 197 -7.54 -8.14 -20.06
C ASN A 197 -8.89 -8.83 -20.22
N SER A 198 -8.94 -10.12 -19.99
CA SER A 198 -10.21 -10.84 -19.87
C SER A 198 -10.26 -11.68 -18.61
N ALA A 199 -11.46 -11.87 -18.06
CA ALA A 199 -11.70 -12.70 -16.88
C ALA A 199 -12.96 -13.53 -17.04
N THR A 200 -12.95 -14.76 -16.53
CA THR A 200 -14.08 -15.66 -16.58
C THR A 200 -15.29 -15.06 -15.83
N VAL A 201 -16.46 -15.10 -16.45
CA VAL A 201 -17.74 -14.74 -15.78
C VAL A 201 -18.13 -15.80 -14.75
N GLY A 202 -18.96 -15.41 -13.79
CA GLY A 202 -19.45 -16.30 -12.72
C GLY A 202 -20.52 -17.30 -13.18
N ALA A 203 -21.33 -16.94 -14.19
CA ALA A 203 -22.36 -17.81 -14.72
C ALA A 203 -22.67 -17.54 -16.20
N VAL A 204 -23.08 -18.59 -16.91
CA VAL A 204 -23.65 -18.50 -18.27
C VAL A 204 -24.99 -19.22 -18.24
N VAL A 205 -26.08 -18.49 -18.57
CA VAL A 205 -27.45 -18.98 -18.43
C VAL A 205 -28.28 -18.68 -19.68
N THR A 206 -29.35 -19.43 -19.91
CA THR A 206 -30.43 -19.06 -20.82
C THR A 206 -31.59 -18.54 -20.00
N ALA A 207 -32.02 -17.31 -20.28
CA ALA A 207 -33.04 -16.65 -19.45
C ALA A 207 -33.89 -15.67 -20.25
N THR A 208 -35.03 -15.30 -19.66
CA THR A 208 -35.91 -14.22 -20.07
C THR A 208 -36.01 -13.18 -18.97
N ILE A 209 -36.40 -11.94 -19.32
CA ILE A 209 -36.63 -10.89 -18.34
C ILE A 209 -38.01 -10.26 -18.61
N ALA A 210 -38.80 -10.18 -17.55
CA ALA A 210 -40.07 -9.45 -17.52
C ALA A 210 -40.02 -8.42 -16.41
N THR A 211 -39.92 -7.15 -16.79
CA THR A 211 -39.71 -6.04 -15.85
C THR A 211 -38.47 -6.25 -15.00
N THR A 212 -38.56 -6.45 -13.70
CA THR A 212 -37.48 -6.74 -12.76
C THR A 212 -37.32 -8.21 -12.41
N VAL A 213 -37.99 -9.12 -13.12
CA VAL A 213 -37.90 -10.56 -12.88
C VAL A 213 -37.10 -11.25 -13.97
N LEU A 214 -35.92 -11.77 -13.61
CA LEU A 214 -35.15 -12.68 -14.43
C LEU A 214 -35.65 -14.11 -14.22
N THR A 215 -36.04 -14.80 -15.28
CA THR A 215 -36.42 -16.21 -15.26
C THR A 215 -35.39 -17.04 -16.01
N VAL A 216 -34.60 -17.82 -15.26
CA VAL A 216 -33.60 -18.72 -15.79
C VAL A 216 -34.19 -20.05 -16.12
N THR A 217 -34.04 -20.47 -17.38
CA THR A 217 -34.59 -21.76 -17.88
C THR A 217 -33.54 -22.84 -18.01
N ALA A 218 -32.23 -22.44 -18.21
CA ALA A 218 -31.12 -23.37 -18.25
C ALA A 218 -29.83 -22.67 -17.76
N VAL A 219 -28.93 -23.45 -17.17
CA VAL A 219 -27.58 -23.01 -16.77
C VAL A 219 -26.56 -23.80 -17.57
N ALA A 220 -25.74 -23.10 -18.34
CA ALA A 220 -24.64 -23.69 -19.09
C ALA A 220 -23.38 -23.85 -18.22
N SER A 221 -23.11 -22.89 -17.33
CA SER A 221 -22.01 -22.95 -16.36
C SER A 221 -22.21 -21.96 -15.21
N GLY A 222 -21.55 -22.23 -14.09
CA GLY A 222 -21.49 -21.33 -12.93
C GLY A 222 -22.74 -21.27 -12.07
N VAL A 223 -22.80 -20.27 -11.18
CA VAL A 223 -23.86 -20.09 -10.18
C VAL A 223 -24.22 -18.61 -10.11
N LEU A 224 -25.51 -18.30 -10.10
CA LEU A 224 -26.03 -16.95 -9.93
C LEU A 224 -26.11 -16.61 -8.43
N HIS A 225 -25.78 -15.39 -8.07
CA HIS A 225 -25.81 -14.89 -6.69
C HIS A 225 -26.25 -13.42 -6.63
N VAL A 226 -26.64 -12.96 -5.46
CA VAL A 226 -26.94 -11.54 -5.21
C VAL A 226 -25.70 -10.68 -5.40
N GLY A 227 -25.87 -9.51 -6.02
CA GLY A 227 -24.75 -8.60 -6.38
C GLY A 227 -24.14 -8.86 -7.76
N MET A 228 -24.50 -9.96 -8.44
CA MET A 228 -23.96 -10.29 -9.77
C MET A 228 -24.57 -9.40 -10.86
N THR A 229 -23.73 -8.85 -11.73
CA THR A 229 -24.19 -8.11 -12.94
C THR A 229 -24.64 -9.07 -14.02
N ILE A 230 -25.78 -8.80 -14.62
CA ILE A 230 -26.33 -9.57 -15.75
C ILE A 230 -26.12 -8.81 -17.04
N SER A 231 -25.38 -9.42 -17.97
CA SER A 231 -25.12 -8.88 -19.31
C SER A 231 -25.70 -9.80 -20.39
N GLY A 232 -26.34 -9.22 -21.39
CA GLY A 232 -26.93 -9.97 -22.51
C GLY A 232 -27.67 -9.07 -23.47
N VAL A 233 -28.12 -9.66 -24.59
CA VAL A 233 -28.90 -8.92 -25.60
C VAL A 233 -30.24 -8.49 -25.02
N GLY A 234 -30.54 -7.18 -25.06
CA GLY A 234 -31.77 -6.60 -24.53
C GLY A 234 -31.76 -6.35 -23.02
N VAL A 235 -30.68 -6.67 -22.30
CA VAL A 235 -30.51 -6.35 -20.88
C VAL A 235 -30.01 -4.91 -20.75
N THR A 236 -30.64 -4.14 -19.86
CA THR A 236 -30.22 -2.78 -19.54
C THR A 236 -28.88 -2.81 -18.80
N LEU A 237 -27.98 -1.90 -19.12
CA LEU A 237 -26.67 -1.80 -18.46
C LEU A 237 -26.79 -1.50 -16.96
N GLY A 238 -25.85 -2.05 -16.17
CA GLY A 238 -25.86 -1.90 -14.72
C GLY A 238 -26.96 -2.71 -14.03
N THR A 239 -27.55 -3.68 -14.74
CA THR A 239 -28.54 -4.59 -14.13
C THR A 239 -27.84 -5.59 -13.23
N ILE A 240 -28.13 -5.59 -11.94
CA ILE A 240 -27.62 -6.56 -10.96
C ILE A 240 -28.77 -7.38 -10.34
N ILE A 241 -28.42 -8.58 -9.87
CA ILE A 241 -29.33 -9.39 -9.06
C ILE A 241 -29.40 -8.81 -7.65
N THR A 242 -30.58 -8.38 -7.20
CA THR A 242 -30.79 -7.82 -5.88
C THR A 242 -31.35 -8.82 -4.88
N ALA A 243 -32.06 -9.85 -5.35
CA ALA A 243 -32.60 -10.91 -4.49
C ALA A 243 -32.77 -12.23 -5.26
N LEU A 244 -32.67 -13.33 -4.54
CA LEU A 244 -33.07 -14.65 -5.01
C LEU A 244 -34.61 -14.77 -4.94
N GLY A 245 -35.19 -15.39 -5.96
CA GLY A 245 -36.62 -15.77 -5.98
C GLY A 245 -36.78 -17.27 -5.75
N THR A 246 -37.31 -17.99 -6.75
CA THR A 246 -37.40 -19.47 -6.69
C THR A 246 -36.05 -20.13 -7.03
N GLY A 247 -35.10 -19.40 -7.66
CA GLY A 247 -33.76 -19.87 -7.98
C GLY A 247 -32.82 -19.69 -6.80
N THR A 248 -32.02 -20.73 -6.53
CA THR A 248 -30.98 -20.74 -5.49
C THR A 248 -29.58 -20.78 -6.11
N GLY A 249 -29.40 -20.05 -7.22
CA GLY A 249 -28.15 -20.00 -8.01
C GLY A 249 -28.23 -20.70 -9.35
N GLY A 250 -29.32 -21.46 -9.63
CA GLY A 250 -29.56 -22.21 -10.85
C GLY A 250 -30.81 -21.77 -11.59
N VAL A 251 -31.58 -22.75 -12.10
CA VAL A 251 -32.88 -22.52 -12.76
C VAL A 251 -33.87 -21.96 -11.74
N GLY A 252 -34.64 -20.94 -12.14
CA GLY A 252 -35.62 -20.28 -11.29
C GLY A 252 -35.70 -18.77 -11.54
N THR A 253 -36.35 -18.05 -10.63
CA THR A 253 -36.54 -16.60 -10.74
C THR A 253 -35.57 -15.82 -9.83
N TYR A 254 -35.22 -14.60 -10.25
CA TYR A 254 -34.36 -13.67 -9.53
C TYR A 254 -34.90 -12.25 -9.69
N THR A 255 -34.71 -11.40 -8.69
CA THR A 255 -35.05 -9.98 -8.75
C THR A 255 -33.87 -9.15 -9.25
N LEU A 256 -34.14 -8.24 -10.17
CA LEU A 256 -33.15 -7.35 -10.79
C LEU A 256 -33.33 -5.91 -10.30
N SER A 257 -32.20 -5.16 -10.27
CA SER A 257 -32.18 -3.74 -9.89
C SER A 257 -32.83 -2.84 -10.92
N VAL A 258 -32.79 -3.21 -12.21
CA VAL A 258 -33.30 -2.42 -13.33
C VAL A 258 -34.28 -3.22 -14.16
N ALA A 259 -35.39 -2.60 -14.54
CA ALA A 259 -36.37 -3.22 -15.40
C ALA A 259 -35.86 -3.37 -16.83
N SER A 260 -36.06 -4.56 -17.41
CA SER A 260 -35.74 -4.89 -18.81
C SER A 260 -36.85 -5.78 -19.37
N THR A 261 -36.93 -5.91 -20.71
CA THR A 261 -37.85 -6.83 -21.37
C THR A 261 -37.09 -7.67 -22.37
N VAL A 262 -36.97 -8.96 -22.06
CA VAL A 262 -36.35 -9.97 -22.94
C VAL A 262 -37.32 -11.14 -23.02
N ALA A 263 -38.19 -11.12 -24.05
CA ALA A 263 -39.35 -12.03 -24.15
C ALA A 263 -38.97 -13.45 -24.61
N VAL A 264 -37.80 -13.62 -25.26
CA VAL A 264 -37.30 -14.91 -25.75
C VAL A 264 -36.06 -15.28 -24.95
N GLY A 265 -35.90 -16.55 -24.61
CA GLY A 265 -34.74 -17.05 -23.93
C GLY A 265 -33.46 -16.80 -24.70
N VAL A 266 -32.57 -15.96 -24.17
CA VAL A 266 -31.25 -15.65 -24.74
C VAL A 266 -30.15 -16.05 -23.79
N THR A 267 -28.95 -16.24 -24.33
CA THR A 267 -27.77 -16.43 -23.45
C THR A 267 -27.44 -15.13 -22.73
N MET A 268 -27.36 -15.22 -21.42
CA MET A 268 -26.97 -14.13 -20.52
C MET A 268 -25.73 -14.54 -19.70
N TYR A 269 -24.93 -13.56 -19.35
CA TYR A 269 -23.69 -13.74 -18.62
C TYR A 269 -23.81 -13.06 -17.26
N GLY A 270 -23.53 -13.82 -16.20
CA GLY A 270 -23.44 -13.30 -14.83
C GLY A 270 -21.99 -12.95 -14.52
N ILE A 271 -21.70 -11.68 -14.35
CA ILE A 271 -20.35 -11.15 -14.08
C ILE A 271 -20.18 -11.00 -12.58
N ASN A 272 -19.15 -11.64 -12.00
CA ASN A 272 -18.89 -11.62 -10.55
C ASN A 272 -18.44 -10.25 -10.03
N PHE A 273 -17.75 -9.45 -10.85
CA PHE A 273 -17.38 -8.09 -10.48
C PHE A 273 -18.45 -7.11 -10.95
N SER A 274 -19.02 -6.37 -10.01
CA SER A 274 -20.13 -5.47 -10.27
C SER A 274 -19.89 -4.08 -9.70
N VAL A 275 -20.26 -3.07 -10.48
CA VAL A 275 -20.42 -1.69 -9.98
C VAL A 275 -21.81 -1.61 -9.36
N LEU A 276 -21.92 -1.26 -8.08
CA LEU A 276 -23.20 -1.09 -7.43
C LEU A 276 -23.88 0.17 -8.01
N PRO A 277 -25.14 0.07 -8.45
CA PRO A 277 -25.83 1.19 -9.08
C PRO A 277 -26.11 2.32 -8.05
N SER A 278 -26.30 3.54 -8.54
CA SER A 278 -26.65 4.68 -7.67
C SER A 278 -27.98 4.54 -6.94
N THR A 279 -28.78 3.55 -7.34
CA THR A 279 -30.05 3.18 -6.68
C THR A 279 -29.88 2.14 -5.58
N ASP A 280 -28.67 1.61 -5.37
CA ASP A 280 -28.34 0.70 -4.27
C ASP A 280 -28.01 1.52 -3.02
N GLY A 281 -28.78 1.35 -1.96
CA GLY A 281 -28.67 2.15 -0.76
C GLY A 281 -29.16 3.60 -0.92
N ALA A 282 -28.94 4.42 0.08
CA ALA A 282 -29.37 5.83 0.09
C ALA A 282 -28.43 6.74 -0.72
N PHE A 283 -27.21 6.29 -1.05
CA PHE A 283 -26.18 7.06 -1.77
C PHE A 283 -25.18 6.14 -2.49
N SER A 284 -24.47 6.67 -3.49
CA SER A 284 -23.70 5.85 -4.43
C SER A 284 -22.23 5.64 -4.07
N GLY A 285 -21.55 6.60 -3.45
CA GLY A 285 -20.10 6.57 -3.19
C GLY A 285 -19.74 6.22 -1.76
N ALA A 286 -18.47 5.97 -1.48
CA ALA A 286 -17.90 5.87 -0.14
C ALA A 286 -16.38 6.06 -0.16
N ASN A 287 -15.82 6.71 0.88
CA ASN A 287 -14.37 6.80 1.08
C ASN A 287 -13.81 5.63 1.89
N THR A 288 -14.59 5.19 2.86
CA THR A 288 -14.22 4.11 3.78
C THR A 288 -15.32 3.07 3.86
N VAL A 289 -14.91 1.83 4.01
CA VAL A 289 -15.79 0.68 4.21
C VAL A 289 -15.14 -0.27 5.22
N ASP A 290 -15.94 -0.86 6.08
CA ASP A 290 -15.52 -1.91 6.99
C ASP A 290 -16.65 -2.93 7.17
N ILE A 291 -16.41 -3.99 7.93
CA ILE A 291 -17.36 -5.06 8.18
C ILE A 291 -17.67 -5.19 9.66
N ILE A 292 -18.95 -5.35 9.99
CA ILE A 292 -19.44 -5.67 11.34
C ILE A 292 -20.56 -6.70 11.24
N ASP A 293 -20.42 -7.81 11.95
CA ASP A 293 -21.45 -8.88 12.02
C ASP A 293 -22.00 -9.31 10.65
N ASN A 294 -21.12 -9.33 9.62
CA ASN A 294 -21.44 -9.60 8.20
C ASN A 294 -22.27 -8.52 7.48
N TYR A 295 -22.40 -7.32 8.04
CA TYR A 295 -22.86 -6.14 7.33
C TYR A 295 -21.64 -5.36 6.81
N PHE A 296 -21.68 -4.91 5.57
CA PHE A 296 -20.76 -3.89 5.09
C PHE A 296 -21.27 -2.52 5.52
N VAL A 297 -20.44 -1.75 6.23
CA VAL A 297 -20.75 -0.38 6.65
C VAL A 297 -19.85 0.61 5.92
N TYR A 298 -20.41 1.70 5.41
CA TYR A 298 -19.71 2.64 4.56
C TYR A 298 -20.23 4.06 4.76
N ASN A 299 -19.34 5.07 4.62
CA ASN A 299 -19.69 6.47 4.76
C ASN A 299 -20.12 7.10 3.44
N ASN A 300 -20.98 8.13 3.50
CA ASN A 300 -21.26 9.01 2.37
C ASN A 300 -20.31 10.22 2.43
N PRO A 301 -19.37 10.36 1.48
CA PRO A 301 -18.41 11.46 1.50
C PRO A 301 -19.07 12.83 1.54
N THR A 302 -18.48 13.78 2.28
CA THR A 302 -18.94 15.17 2.42
C THR A 302 -20.38 15.32 2.98
N THR A 303 -20.81 14.35 3.77
CA THR A 303 -22.09 14.38 4.48
C THR A 303 -21.95 13.76 5.86
N GLN A 304 -23.00 13.79 6.68
CA GLN A 304 -23.06 13.12 7.96
C GLN A 304 -23.56 11.66 7.86
N GLN A 305 -23.86 11.18 6.63
CA GLN A 305 -24.53 9.90 6.43
C GLN A 305 -23.55 8.73 6.42
N PHE A 306 -24.01 7.60 6.90
CA PHE A 306 -23.40 6.29 6.67
C PHE A 306 -24.50 5.24 6.42
N GLY A 307 -24.16 4.24 5.67
CA GLY A 307 -25.08 3.17 5.27
C GLY A 307 -24.58 1.79 5.67
N ALA A 308 -25.48 0.83 5.60
CA ALA A 308 -25.16 -0.57 5.80
C ALA A 308 -25.82 -1.43 4.72
N SER A 309 -25.14 -2.51 4.34
CA SER A 309 -25.71 -3.55 3.48
C SER A 309 -26.73 -4.40 4.22
N ASP A 310 -27.41 -5.26 3.50
CA ASP A 310 -28.13 -6.38 4.10
C ASP A 310 -27.14 -7.41 4.66
N LEU A 311 -27.61 -8.20 5.63
CA LEU A 311 -26.84 -9.25 6.25
C LEU A 311 -26.33 -10.28 5.22
N LEU A 312 -25.03 -10.57 5.22
CA LEU A 312 -24.36 -11.50 4.28
C LEU A 312 -24.51 -11.12 2.79
N SER A 313 -24.93 -9.92 2.48
CA SER A 313 -25.19 -9.43 1.13
C SER A 313 -24.37 -8.17 0.85
N PRO A 314 -23.90 -7.94 -0.39
CA PRO A 314 -23.27 -6.68 -0.76
C PRO A 314 -24.29 -5.58 -1.13
N ILE A 315 -25.58 -5.90 -1.19
CA ILE A 315 -26.66 -4.98 -1.58
C ILE A 315 -27.19 -4.25 -0.34
N SER A 316 -27.55 -3.00 -0.51
CA SER A 316 -28.02 -2.14 0.56
C SER A 316 -29.46 -1.66 0.28
N PRO A 317 -30.41 -1.82 1.23
CA PRO A 317 -31.70 -1.17 1.11
C PRO A 317 -31.59 0.36 1.15
N ASN A 318 -32.45 1.06 0.41
CA ASN A 318 -32.47 2.53 0.38
C ASN A 318 -32.81 3.18 1.74
N THR A 319 -33.37 2.41 2.67
CA THR A 319 -33.70 2.84 4.03
C THR A 319 -32.67 2.46 5.06
N SER A 320 -31.62 1.73 4.65
CA SER A 320 -30.54 1.26 5.54
C SER A 320 -29.42 2.30 5.65
N PHE A 321 -29.71 3.42 6.28
CA PHE A 321 -28.72 4.48 6.59
C PHE A 321 -29.08 5.24 7.85
N SER A 322 -28.10 5.94 8.42
CA SER A 322 -28.27 6.86 9.53
C SER A 322 -27.35 8.05 9.42
N LEU A 323 -27.42 8.94 10.40
CA LEU A 323 -26.64 10.18 10.46
C LEU A 323 -25.77 10.19 11.70
N LYS A 324 -24.53 10.66 11.55
CA LYS A 324 -23.71 11.11 12.65
C LYS A 324 -24.23 12.48 13.10
N ASP A 325 -25.06 12.51 14.15
CA ASP A 325 -25.81 13.69 14.57
C ASP A 325 -25.37 14.30 15.90
N GLY A 326 -24.34 13.73 16.55
CA GLY A 326 -23.79 14.23 17.81
C GLY A 326 -23.12 15.60 17.70
N ALA A 327 -22.65 15.98 16.50
CA ALA A 327 -22.14 17.30 16.17
C ALA A 327 -22.38 17.58 14.67
N PRO A 328 -22.53 18.89 14.27
CA PRO A 328 -22.87 19.26 12.90
C PRO A 328 -21.62 19.36 12.00
N ASP A 329 -20.82 18.31 11.96
CA ASP A 329 -19.65 18.16 11.12
C ASP A 329 -19.75 16.90 10.24
N ASP A 330 -19.19 16.96 9.04
CA ASP A 330 -19.26 15.90 8.07
C ASP A 330 -18.50 14.64 8.52
N LEU A 331 -19.01 13.48 8.16
CA LEU A 331 -18.37 12.19 8.39
C LEU A 331 -17.26 11.95 7.38
N VAL A 332 -16.02 11.93 7.83
CA VAL A 332 -14.83 11.79 6.98
C VAL A 332 -14.46 10.32 6.77
N ALA A 333 -14.47 9.54 7.84
CA ALA A 333 -14.10 8.13 7.80
C ALA A 333 -14.87 7.31 8.83
N LEU A 334 -14.92 6.01 8.65
CA LEU A 334 -15.37 5.06 9.65
C LEU A 334 -14.38 3.89 9.75
N ILE A 335 -14.36 3.25 10.91
CA ILE A 335 -13.67 2.00 11.18
C ILE A 335 -14.46 1.18 12.17
N VAL A 336 -14.44 -0.14 12.03
CA VAL A 336 -15.03 -1.07 12.99
C VAL A 336 -13.94 -1.60 13.90
N ASP A 337 -14.15 -1.49 15.22
CA ASP A 337 -13.28 -2.07 16.22
C ASP A 337 -14.12 -2.65 17.37
N HIS A 338 -13.75 -3.83 17.90
CA HIS A 338 -14.48 -4.51 19.00
C HIS A 338 -15.99 -4.66 18.80
N ARG A 339 -16.46 -4.89 17.56
CA ARG A 339 -17.87 -4.94 17.15
C ARG A 339 -18.62 -3.61 17.38
N GLU A 340 -17.91 -2.51 17.29
CA GLU A 340 -18.46 -1.17 17.34
C GLU A 340 -18.00 -0.36 16.14
N ILE A 341 -18.84 0.52 15.63
CA ILE A 341 -18.52 1.41 14.50
C ILE A 341 -18.10 2.75 15.05
N TYR A 342 -16.87 3.14 14.81
CA TYR A 342 -16.36 4.46 15.12
C TYR A 342 -16.56 5.38 13.92
N LEU A 343 -17.44 6.36 14.06
CA LEU A 343 -17.72 7.39 13.05
C LEU A 343 -16.86 8.59 13.32
N MET A 344 -15.88 8.82 12.45
CA MET A 344 -14.88 9.90 12.57
C MET A 344 -15.29 11.08 11.69
N GLY A 345 -15.79 12.14 12.29
CA GLY A 345 -16.11 13.38 11.58
C GLY A 345 -14.90 14.30 11.46
N GLU A 346 -15.09 15.52 10.92
CA GLU A 346 -14.02 16.50 10.76
C GLU A 346 -13.44 16.97 12.11
N ILE A 347 -14.28 17.19 13.10
CA ILE A 347 -13.88 17.74 14.42
C ILE A 347 -14.43 16.96 15.60
N SER A 348 -15.28 15.95 15.36
CA SER A 348 -15.88 15.11 16.39
C SER A 348 -15.96 13.67 15.97
N SER A 349 -16.10 12.76 16.91
CA SER A 349 -16.35 11.35 16.66
C SER A 349 -17.42 10.80 17.59
N GLU A 350 -18.09 9.73 17.16
CA GLU A 350 -19.10 9.00 17.95
C GLU A 350 -19.06 7.51 17.64
N VAL A 351 -19.60 6.69 18.54
CA VAL A 351 -19.54 5.23 18.43
C VAL A 351 -20.95 4.63 18.37
N TRP A 352 -21.12 3.67 17.48
CA TRP A 352 -22.36 2.96 17.23
C TRP A 352 -22.18 1.45 17.41
N THR A 353 -23.25 0.76 17.80
CA THR A 353 -23.26 -0.70 18.01
C THR A 353 -24.42 -1.35 17.29
N ASP A 354 -24.27 -2.63 16.95
CA ASP A 354 -25.36 -3.43 16.39
C ASP A 354 -26.38 -3.76 17.49
N VAL A 355 -27.65 -3.44 17.22
CA VAL A 355 -28.79 -3.74 18.08
C VAL A 355 -29.86 -4.58 17.34
N GLY A 356 -29.61 -4.94 16.08
CA GLY A 356 -30.51 -5.73 15.24
C GLY A 356 -31.85 -5.04 14.94
N ALA A 357 -31.91 -3.71 14.98
CA ALA A 357 -33.13 -2.95 14.69
C ALA A 357 -33.44 -2.93 13.18
N VAL A 358 -34.70 -2.69 12.84
CA VAL A 358 -35.19 -2.54 11.46
C VAL A 358 -35.81 -1.15 11.31
N PRO A 359 -35.53 -0.38 10.24
CA PRO A 359 -34.82 -0.75 9.00
C PRO A 359 -33.29 -0.61 9.05
N PHE A 360 -32.73 -0.04 10.10
CA PHE A 360 -31.26 0.16 10.25
C PHE A 360 -30.77 -0.54 11.52
N PRO A 361 -29.82 -1.48 11.43
CA PRO A 361 -29.48 -2.36 12.56
C PRO A 361 -28.66 -1.69 13.67
N PHE A 362 -28.09 -0.51 13.46
CA PHE A 362 -27.15 0.13 14.38
C PHE A 362 -27.77 1.28 15.17
N GLN A 363 -27.26 1.48 16.38
CA GLN A 363 -27.66 2.58 17.28
C GLN A 363 -26.44 3.22 17.94
N ARG A 364 -26.48 4.55 18.12
CA ARG A 364 -25.42 5.30 18.82
C ARG A 364 -25.34 4.88 20.29
N ILE A 365 -24.12 4.69 20.78
CA ILE A 365 -23.84 4.45 22.20
C ILE A 365 -23.81 5.80 22.92
N PRO A 366 -24.67 6.04 23.92
CA PRO A 366 -24.70 7.29 24.66
C PRO A 366 -23.38 7.54 25.42
N GLY A 367 -22.87 8.79 25.39
CA GLY A 367 -21.68 9.18 26.14
C GLY A 367 -20.36 8.86 25.49
N THR A 368 -20.32 8.34 24.25
CA THR A 368 -19.09 8.01 23.53
C THR A 368 -18.62 9.11 22.57
N SER A 369 -19.36 10.22 22.47
CA SER A 369 -18.96 11.33 21.59
C SER A 369 -17.74 12.05 22.11
N THR A 370 -16.76 12.31 21.22
CA THR A 370 -15.54 13.05 21.53
C THR A 370 -15.39 14.27 20.62
N GLN A 371 -14.61 15.28 21.06
CA GLN A 371 -14.28 16.49 20.28
C GLN A 371 -12.95 16.32 19.52
N HIS A 372 -12.69 15.14 19.05
CA HIS A 372 -11.55 14.80 18.20
C HIS A 372 -12.08 14.12 16.95
N GLY A 373 -11.92 14.79 15.83
CA GLY A 373 -12.22 14.25 14.51
C GLY A 373 -10.95 13.78 13.81
N ILE A 374 -11.07 13.49 12.51
CA ILE A 374 -10.00 13.00 11.65
C ILE A 374 -9.68 14.01 10.55
N ALA A 375 -8.40 14.20 10.24
CA ALA A 375 -7.94 15.16 9.23
C ALA A 375 -7.98 14.60 7.80
N ALA A 376 -7.79 13.29 7.64
CA ALA A 376 -7.72 12.62 6.35
C ALA A 376 -8.42 11.25 6.40
N PRO A 377 -9.25 10.91 5.41
CA PRO A 377 -10.05 9.68 5.44
C PRO A 377 -9.21 8.40 5.44
N PHE A 378 -8.00 8.46 4.89
CA PHE A 378 -7.13 7.29 4.75
C PHE A 378 -6.01 7.24 5.78
N SER A 379 -6.00 8.15 6.76
CA SER A 379 -5.00 8.20 7.84
C SER A 379 -5.32 7.29 9.02
N ILE A 380 -6.38 6.50 8.96
CA ILE A 380 -6.82 5.60 10.01
C ILE A 380 -6.40 4.16 9.71
N SER A 381 -5.77 3.51 10.71
CA SER A 381 -5.36 2.10 10.64
C SER A 381 -5.35 1.44 12.00
N ARG A 382 -5.64 0.14 12.04
CA ARG A 382 -5.61 -0.64 13.28
C ARG A 382 -4.20 -0.65 13.87
N LEU A 383 -4.08 -0.50 15.19
CA LEU A 383 -2.81 -0.52 15.91
C LEU A 383 -3.03 -1.11 17.31
N GLY A 384 -2.34 -2.20 17.60
CA GLY A 384 -2.55 -2.96 18.82
C GLY A 384 -3.97 -3.48 18.91
N ASN A 385 -4.56 -3.32 20.07
CA ASN A 385 -5.97 -3.67 20.30
C ASN A 385 -6.90 -2.47 20.04
N SER A 386 -6.59 -1.60 19.08
CA SER A 386 -7.40 -0.44 18.71
C SER A 386 -6.94 0.12 17.35
N PHE A 387 -6.99 1.44 17.15
CA PHE A 387 -6.57 2.10 15.92
C PHE A 387 -5.91 3.46 16.18
N ALA A 388 -5.07 3.89 15.24
CA ALA A 388 -4.45 5.21 15.25
C ALA A 388 -4.84 6.02 14.00
N TYR A 389 -4.81 7.35 14.13
CA TYR A 389 -5.24 8.26 13.05
C TYR A 389 -4.64 9.65 13.19
N VAL A 390 -4.63 10.42 12.12
CA VAL A 390 -4.28 11.85 12.14
C VAL A 390 -5.51 12.63 12.57
N SER A 391 -5.46 13.19 13.77
CA SER A 391 -6.59 13.90 14.37
C SER A 391 -6.67 15.35 13.89
N ARG A 392 -7.89 15.84 13.81
CA ARG A 392 -8.22 17.26 13.67
C ARG A 392 -9.25 17.66 14.72
N ASN A 393 -9.15 18.87 15.21
CA ASN A 393 -10.13 19.47 16.09
C ASN A 393 -10.26 20.98 15.79
N ASN A 394 -11.25 21.64 16.41
CA ASN A 394 -11.51 23.07 16.21
C ASN A 394 -10.57 23.99 17.02
N ARG A 395 -9.59 23.43 17.77
CA ARG A 395 -8.69 24.20 18.66
C ARG A 395 -7.31 24.42 18.06
N GLY A 396 -6.95 23.76 16.97
CA GLY A 396 -5.65 23.97 16.37
C GLY A 396 -5.12 22.90 15.45
N GLN A 397 -3.88 22.54 15.65
CA GLN A 397 -3.08 21.75 14.74
C GLN A 397 -3.41 20.26 14.79
N SER A 398 -3.07 19.57 13.69
CA SER A 398 -3.19 18.12 13.61
C SER A 398 -2.23 17.43 14.56
N GLN A 399 -2.73 16.39 15.22
CA GLN A 399 -1.99 15.49 16.12
C GLN A 399 -2.23 14.06 15.66
N ILE A 400 -1.35 13.15 16.03
CA ILE A 400 -1.60 11.72 15.80
C ILE A 400 -2.09 11.11 17.11
N MET A 401 -3.26 10.49 17.04
CA MET A 401 -3.96 9.91 18.17
C MET A 401 -4.09 8.41 18.01
N GLN A 402 -4.12 7.69 19.11
CA GLN A 402 -4.56 6.30 19.22
C GLN A 402 -5.80 6.25 20.10
N MET A 403 -6.81 5.51 19.68
CA MET A 403 -8.00 5.31 20.49
C MET A 403 -7.69 4.32 21.64
N GLN A 404 -8.13 4.63 22.84
CA GLN A 404 -8.08 3.73 24.01
C GLN A 404 -9.49 3.62 24.59
N GLY A 405 -10.22 2.57 24.21
CA GLY A 405 -11.66 2.52 24.38
C GLY A 405 -12.31 3.70 23.64
N TYR A 406 -13.02 4.56 24.36
CA TYR A 406 -13.67 5.73 23.76
C TYR A 406 -12.90 7.03 23.92
N VAL A 407 -11.66 6.98 24.39
CA VAL A 407 -10.86 8.17 24.67
C VAL A 407 -9.64 8.21 23.76
N PRO A 408 -9.51 9.23 22.90
CA PRO A 408 -8.32 9.39 22.08
C PRO A 408 -7.12 9.83 22.91
N GLN A 409 -6.02 9.10 22.80
CA GLN A 409 -4.73 9.39 23.44
C GLN A 409 -3.74 9.89 22.40
N ARG A 410 -3.05 10.98 22.73
CA ARG A 410 -2.01 11.53 21.87
C ARG A 410 -0.78 10.63 21.88
N ILE A 411 -0.33 10.17 20.71
CA ILE A 411 0.91 9.42 20.51
C ILE A 411 1.98 10.24 19.77
N SER A 412 1.60 11.33 19.08
CA SER A 412 2.57 12.21 18.45
C SER A 412 3.39 13.01 19.46
N THR A 413 4.66 13.23 19.15
CA THR A 413 5.53 14.17 19.87
C THR A 413 5.43 15.56 19.24
N HIS A 414 5.87 16.60 19.97
CA HIS A 414 5.94 17.94 19.39
C HIS A 414 6.82 18.01 18.14
N ALA A 415 7.84 17.17 18.03
CA ALA A 415 8.70 17.09 16.86
C ALA A 415 7.93 16.60 15.63
N VAL A 416 7.10 15.56 15.76
CA VAL A 416 6.23 15.07 14.69
C VAL A 416 5.23 16.16 14.29
N GLU A 417 4.56 16.77 15.27
CA GLU A 417 3.56 17.82 15.04
C GLU A 417 4.17 19.06 14.37
N ASN A 418 5.40 19.44 14.74
CA ASN A 418 6.09 20.57 14.13
C ASN A 418 6.27 20.40 12.60
N THR A 419 6.43 19.19 12.11
CA THR A 419 6.50 18.91 10.67
C THR A 419 5.17 19.09 9.96
N LEU A 420 4.05 19.09 10.71
CA LEU A 420 2.68 19.21 10.19
C LEU A 420 2.10 20.62 10.34
N VAL A 421 2.81 21.53 11.07
CA VAL A 421 2.33 22.90 11.31
C VAL A 421 2.16 23.65 10.00
N ASN A 422 0.96 24.20 9.77
CA ASN A 422 0.61 24.96 8.57
C ASN A 422 0.76 24.17 7.25
N GLN A 423 0.79 22.85 7.33
CA GLN A 423 0.85 21.98 6.16
C GLN A 423 -0.51 21.36 5.84
N TYR A 424 -0.69 20.99 4.56
CA TYR A 424 -1.85 20.21 4.14
C TYR A 424 -1.65 18.74 4.57
N VAL A 425 -2.58 18.21 5.35
CA VAL A 425 -2.54 16.84 5.87
C VAL A 425 -3.75 16.00 5.44
N GLY A 426 -4.65 16.57 4.62
CA GLY A 426 -5.86 15.88 4.15
C GLY A 426 -5.61 14.71 3.20
N ASP A 427 -4.40 14.59 2.68
CA ASP A 427 -3.93 13.49 1.83
C ASP A 427 -3.17 12.40 2.60
N ALA A 428 -3.12 12.49 3.95
CA ALA A 428 -2.41 11.51 4.76
C ALA A 428 -2.96 10.09 4.57
N ILE A 429 -2.05 9.14 4.45
CA ILE A 429 -2.33 7.71 4.28
C ILE A 429 -1.63 6.96 5.40
N SER A 430 -2.29 5.97 5.98
CA SER A 430 -1.65 5.11 6.97
C SER A 430 -1.87 3.63 6.70
N TRP A 431 -0.95 2.85 7.21
CA TRP A 431 -1.01 1.39 7.28
C TRP A 431 -0.18 0.89 8.46
N THR A 432 -0.40 -0.34 8.86
CA THR A 432 0.30 -0.97 9.99
C THR A 432 0.85 -2.32 9.59
N TYR A 433 1.90 -2.72 10.25
CA TYR A 433 2.47 -4.05 10.11
C TYR A 433 3.06 -4.54 11.43
N GLN A 434 3.18 -5.86 11.54
CA GLN A 434 3.91 -6.50 12.63
C GLN A 434 5.10 -7.29 12.06
N LEU A 435 6.26 -7.11 12.66
CA LEU A 435 7.46 -7.81 12.26
C LEU A 435 8.37 -8.03 13.47
N GLU A 436 8.68 -9.29 13.80
CA GLU A 436 9.56 -9.70 14.91
C GLU A 436 9.21 -9.07 16.27
N GLY A 437 7.94 -8.94 16.60
CA GLY A 437 7.48 -8.41 17.87
C GLY A 437 7.30 -6.89 17.90
N HIS A 438 7.70 -6.18 16.86
CA HIS A 438 7.37 -4.77 16.67
C HIS A 438 6.04 -4.62 15.95
N GLU A 439 5.19 -3.74 16.46
CA GLU A 439 3.98 -3.32 15.80
C GLU A 439 4.11 -1.84 15.43
N VAL A 440 4.11 -1.56 14.13
CA VAL A 440 4.46 -0.25 13.61
C VAL A 440 3.30 0.38 12.86
N PHE A 441 2.94 1.59 13.27
CA PHE A 441 2.03 2.47 12.54
C PHE A 441 2.83 3.38 11.62
N VAL A 442 2.61 3.25 10.33
CA VAL A 442 3.26 4.06 9.29
C VAL A 442 2.26 5.08 8.78
N VAL A 443 2.62 6.35 8.83
CA VAL A 443 1.81 7.44 8.29
C VAL A 443 2.61 8.25 7.29
N THR A 444 2.10 8.35 6.09
CA THR A 444 2.71 9.08 4.98
C THR A 444 1.89 10.33 4.66
N PHE A 445 2.57 11.43 4.44
CA PHE A 445 2.03 12.70 3.98
C PHE A 445 2.55 12.96 2.56
N PRO A 446 1.81 12.55 1.53
CA PRO A 446 2.26 12.62 0.13
C PRO A 446 2.69 14.00 -0.31
N SER A 447 1.91 15.05 0.00
CA SER A 447 2.23 16.43 -0.35
C SER A 447 3.52 16.95 0.30
N LEU A 448 3.92 16.37 1.43
CA LEU A 448 5.14 16.74 2.17
C LEU A 448 6.34 15.86 1.81
N GLN A 449 6.15 14.82 1.01
CA GLN A 449 7.16 13.79 0.75
C GLN A 449 7.77 13.21 2.02
N LEU A 450 6.93 13.01 3.06
CA LEU A 450 7.34 12.63 4.40
C LEU A 450 6.58 11.39 4.86
N THR A 451 7.31 10.45 5.47
CA THR A 451 6.74 9.28 6.15
C THR A 451 7.31 9.19 7.54
N TRP A 452 6.41 9.11 8.52
CA TRP A 452 6.71 8.82 9.91
C TRP A 452 6.30 7.39 10.26
N ALA A 453 7.08 6.72 11.08
CA ALA A 453 6.78 5.42 11.64
C ALA A 453 6.82 5.49 13.16
N TYR A 454 5.75 5.01 13.79
CA TYR A 454 5.60 4.88 15.23
C TYR A 454 5.63 3.40 15.60
N ASP A 455 6.58 3.03 16.40
CA ASP A 455 6.67 1.69 16.96
C ASP A 455 5.92 1.65 18.28
N ALA A 456 4.80 0.93 18.33
CA ALA A 456 3.97 0.81 19.52
C ALA A 456 4.65 0.00 20.64
N THR A 457 5.65 -0.82 20.33
CA THR A 457 6.40 -1.63 21.29
C THR A 457 7.39 -0.76 22.08
N THR A 458 8.08 0.15 21.37
CA THR A 458 9.08 1.04 22.01
C THR A 458 8.54 2.43 22.32
N LEU A 459 7.35 2.77 21.83
CA LEU A 459 6.70 4.09 21.93
C LEU A 459 7.53 5.20 21.28
N MET A 460 8.32 4.88 20.27
CA MET A 460 9.25 5.81 19.64
C MET A 460 8.92 6.07 18.17
N TRP A 461 9.22 7.29 17.74
CA TRP A 461 9.05 7.76 16.37
C TRP A 461 10.37 7.80 15.62
N HIS A 462 10.35 7.38 14.35
CA HIS A 462 11.43 7.55 13.40
C HIS A 462 10.90 7.93 12.02
N LYS A 463 11.73 8.57 11.19
CA LYS A 463 11.40 8.85 9.79
C LYS A 463 11.75 7.61 8.94
N TRP A 464 10.85 7.21 8.06
CA TRP A 464 11.07 6.11 7.12
C TRP A 464 10.93 6.62 5.68
N LEU A 465 12.06 6.86 5.05
CA LEU A 465 12.15 7.61 3.81
C LEU A 465 12.85 6.79 2.72
N TYR A 466 12.35 6.91 1.50
CA TYR A 466 13.01 6.39 0.31
C TYR A 466 14.17 7.29 -0.08
N THR A 467 15.27 6.72 -0.55
CA THR A 467 16.43 7.46 -1.03
C THR A 467 16.51 7.37 -2.55
N THR A 468 16.45 8.51 -3.24
CA THR A 468 16.58 8.57 -4.70
C THR A 468 18.01 8.30 -5.16
N GLU A 469 18.20 8.05 -6.46
CA GLU A 469 19.53 7.94 -7.08
C GLU A 469 20.39 9.20 -6.88
N LYS A 470 19.75 10.36 -6.69
CA LYS A 470 20.42 11.63 -6.38
C LYS A 470 20.74 11.82 -4.90
N ASN A 471 20.49 10.77 -4.08
CA ASN A 471 20.68 10.79 -2.63
C ASN A 471 19.76 11.80 -1.89
N GLU A 472 18.58 12.09 -2.45
CA GLU A 472 17.54 12.92 -1.85
C GLU A 472 16.53 12.03 -1.16
N TYR A 473 15.94 12.51 -0.05
CA TYR A 473 14.88 11.81 0.65
C TYR A 473 13.51 12.14 0.05
N GLN A 474 12.69 11.10 -0.11
CA GLN A 474 11.29 11.18 -0.48
C GLN A 474 10.47 10.30 0.45
N ARG A 475 9.13 10.39 0.36
CA ARG A 475 8.24 9.51 1.12
C ARG A 475 8.55 8.04 0.85
N HIS A 476 8.25 7.16 1.81
CA HIS A 476 8.35 5.72 1.63
C HIS A 476 7.52 5.25 0.42
N ARG A 477 8.00 4.24 -0.30
CA ARG A 477 7.33 3.76 -1.52
C ARG A 477 5.99 3.09 -1.26
N GLY A 478 5.74 2.63 -0.05
CA GLY A 478 4.49 1.96 0.33
C GLY A 478 3.30 2.89 0.41
N ASN A 479 2.24 2.56 -0.34
CA ASN A 479 0.96 3.25 -0.37
C ASN A 479 -0.13 2.50 0.42
N CYS A 480 -0.05 1.20 0.46
CA CYS A 480 -0.96 0.30 1.16
C CYS A 480 -0.22 -0.98 1.57
N CYS A 481 -0.78 -1.70 2.54
CA CYS A 481 -0.17 -2.90 3.10
C CYS A 481 -1.23 -3.98 3.36
N ALA A 482 -0.84 -5.24 3.21
CA ALA A 482 -1.63 -6.39 3.64
C ALA A 482 -0.70 -7.54 4.07
N VAL A 483 -1.12 -8.32 5.05
CA VAL A 483 -0.41 -9.56 5.41
C VAL A 483 -0.97 -10.70 4.60
N PHE A 484 -0.12 -11.35 3.81
CA PHE A 484 -0.54 -12.44 2.94
C PHE A 484 0.52 -13.55 2.91
N GLN A 485 0.11 -14.80 3.10
CA GLN A 485 0.98 -15.97 3.19
C GLN A 485 2.10 -15.81 4.25
N GLY A 486 1.80 -15.13 5.35
CA GLY A 486 2.78 -14.84 6.41
C GLY A 486 3.79 -13.75 6.08
N LEU A 487 3.66 -13.10 4.93
CA LEU A 487 4.52 -12.01 4.48
C LEU A 487 3.79 -10.66 4.60
N VAL A 488 4.53 -9.61 4.91
CA VAL A 488 4.04 -8.24 4.89
C VAL A 488 4.23 -7.69 3.49
N ILE A 489 3.15 -7.54 2.74
CA ILE A 489 3.16 -7.07 1.36
C ILE A 489 2.76 -5.61 1.29
N VAL A 490 3.54 -4.83 0.55
CA VAL A 490 3.36 -3.39 0.38
C VAL A 490 3.24 -3.05 -1.10
N GLY A 491 2.27 -2.21 -1.46
CA GLY A 491 2.05 -1.74 -2.82
C GLY A 491 2.74 -0.40 -3.08
N ASP A 492 3.40 -0.27 -4.23
CA ASP A 492 4.10 0.93 -4.66
C ASP A 492 3.13 2.03 -5.13
N TYR A 493 3.41 3.28 -4.79
CA TYR A 493 2.58 4.42 -5.17
C TYR A 493 2.80 4.92 -6.62
N GLU A 494 3.80 4.42 -7.35
CA GLU A 494 4.14 4.89 -8.70
C GLU A 494 3.96 3.84 -9.81
N ASN A 495 4.27 2.58 -9.45
CA ASN A 495 4.43 1.55 -10.46
C ASN A 495 3.79 0.24 -10.07
N GLY A 496 3.15 -0.54 -10.64
CA GLY A 496 2.42 -1.75 -10.24
C GLY A 496 3.23 -2.81 -9.47
N LYS A 497 4.28 -2.44 -8.75
CA LYS A 497 5.11 -3.37 -7.97
C LYS A 497 4.51 -3.65 -6.62
N LEU A 498 4.54 -4.92 -6.23
CA LEU A 498 4.27 -5.39 -4.88
C LEU A 498 5.57 -5.89 -4.26
N TYR A 499 5.87 -5.37 -3.08
CA TYR A 499 7.07 -5.71 -2.34
C TYR A 499 6.75 -6.48 -1.07
N GLU A 500 7.67 -7.33 -0.65
CA GLU A 500 7.77 -7.84 0.71
C GLU A 500 8.65 -6.89 1.54
N LEU A 501 8.21 -6.57 2.76
CA LEU A 501 9.07 -5.98 3.77
C LEU A 501 10.03 -7.05 4.31
N ASP A 502 11.30 -6.95 3.95
CA ASP A 502 12.31 -7.97 4.24
C ASP A 502 13.44 -7.38 5.08
N LYS A 503 13.60 -7.86 6.33
CA LYS A 503 14.69 -7.45 7.22
C LYS A 503 16.07 -7.93 6.78
N THR A 504 16.13 -8.93 5.93
CA THR A 504 17.40 -9.44 5.39
C THR A 504 17.86 -8.67 4.15
N ASN A 505 16.96 -7.88 3.56
CA ASN A 505 17.24 -6.98 2.45
C ASN A 505 17.49 -5.56 2.97
N TYR A 506 18.57 -4.94 2.56
CA TYR A 506 19.00 -3.60 2.97
C TYR A 506 18.91 -2.57 1.84
N THR A 507 18.12 -2.90 0.80
CA THR A 507 17.83 -2.04 -0.37
C THR A 507 16.32 -1.92 -0.58
N ASP A 508 15.89 -0.84 -1.23
CA ASP A 508 14.53 -0.64 -1.71
C ASP A 508 14.48 -0.97 -3.20
N ASP A 509 14.09 -2.21 -3.55
CA ASP A 509 14.05 -2.70 -4.94
C ASP A 509 15.40 -2.49 -5.68
N GLY A 510 16.51 -2.78 -5.00
CA GLY A 510 17.86 -2.59 -5.51
C GLY A 510 18.46 -1.19 -5.28
N GLN A 511 17.66 -0.19 -4.91
CA GLN A 511 18.14 1.14 -4.55
C GLN A 511 18.70 1.15 -3.12
N ASN A 512 19.89 1.70 -2.92
CA ASN A 512 20.51 1.79 -1.60
C ASN A 512 19.68 2.68 -0.67
N ILE A 513 19.48 2.21 0.57
CA ILE A 513 18.81 2.97 1.62
C ILE A 513 19.84 3.80 2.37
N ARG A 514 19.74 5.13 2.31
CA ARG A 514 20.53 6.01 3.17
C ARG A 514 19.94 6.02 4.58
N ARG A 515 20.74 5.58 5.53
CA ARG A 515 20.42 5.58 6.95
C ARG A 515 21.16 6.71 7.64
N LEU A 516 20.48 7.45 8.52
CA LEU A 516 21.04 8.62 9.18
C LEU A 516 20.63 8.67 10.65
N ARG A 517 21.62 8.93 11.51
CA ARG A 517 21.41 9.29 12.90
C ARG A 517 22.13 10.58 13.23
N ARG A 518 21.37 11.58 13.68
CA ARG A 518 21.87 12.85 14.22
C ARG A 518 21.69 12.85 15.73
N ALA A 519 22.78 13.09 16.44
CA ALA A 519 22.83 13.09 17.89
C ALA A 519 22.24 14.37 18.50
N PRO A 520 21.89 14.39 19.81
CA PRO A 520 21.55 15.60 20.53
C PRO A 520 22.74 16.56 20.59
N HIS A 521 22.47 17.81 20.99
CA HIS A 521 23.49 18.82 21.26
C HIS A 521 24.42 18.41 22.39
N LEU A 522 25.70 18.63 22.16
CA LEU A 522 26.75 18.45 23.15
C LEU A 522 27.21 19.83 23.61
N VAL A 523 26.63 20.29 24.72
CA VAL A 523 26.93 21.58 25.34
C VAL A 523 27.28 21.36 26.82
N THR A 524 28.40 21.96 27.31
CA THR A 524 28.74 21.94 28.71
C THR A 524 28.99 23.39 29.12
N GLU A 525 28.02 24.02 29.78
CA GLU A 525 28.05 25.39 30.28
C GLU A 525 28.56 26.45 29.27
N PHE A 526 28.32 26.19 27.95
CA PHE A 526 28.84 26.98 26.83
C PHE A 526 30.36 27.19 26.81
N GLN A 527 31.12 26.38 27.55
CA GLN A 527 32.57 26.39 27.52
C GLN A 527 33.09 25.72 26.26
N ARG A 528 34.25 26.21 25.78
CA ARG A 528 34.90 25.58 24.63
C ARG A 528 35.42 24.20 25.04
N GLN A 529 35.12 23.20 24.23
CA GLN A 529 35.56 21.81 24.42
C GLN A 529 36.43 21.36 23.25
N TYR A 530 37.43 20.52 23.52
CA TYR A 530 38.19 19.80 22.52
C TYR A 530 37.62 18.40 22.36
N PHE A 531 37.20 18.07 21.15
CA PHE A 531 36.68 16.76 20.80
C PHE A 531 37.80 15.91 20.20
N ASP A 532 38.41 15.06 21.01
CA ASP A 532 39.57 14.26 20.63
C ASP A 532 39.21 13.07 19.77
N GLU A 533 38.19 12.29 20.20
CA GLU A 533 37.85 11.02 19.58
C GLU A 533 36.36 10.73 19.78
N LEU A 534 35.69 10.35 18.69
CA LEU A 534 34.37 9.73 18.70
C LEU A 534 34.52 8.28 18.24
N GLN A 535 34.10 7.36 19.08
CA GLN A 535 33.99 5.94 18.75
C GLN A 535 32.54 5.53 18.76
N ILE A 536 32.05 4.97 17.64
CA ILE A 536 30.72 4.38 17.55
C ILE A 536 30.88 2.88 17.45
N GLN A 537 30.13 2.18 18.28
CA GLN A 537 30.05 0.74 18.22
C GLN A 537 28.91 0.34 17.30
N PHE A 538 29.30 -0.19 16.17
CA PHE A 538 28.43 -0.89 15.22
C PHE A 538 28.48 -2.39 15.45
N GLN A 539 27.52 -3.13 14.89
CA GLN A 539 27.63 -4.57 14.76
C GLN A 539 28.76 -4.85 13.76
N PRO A 540 29.87 -5.47 14.19
CA PRO A 540 31.00 -5.73 13.27
C PRO A 540 30.77 -7.00 12.44
N GLY A 541 31.54 -7.15 11.35
CA GLY A 541 31.55 -8.35 10.53
C GLY A 541 30.39 -8.49 9.54
N VAL A 542 29.70 -7.40 9.24
CA VAL A 542 28.50 -7.33 8.39
C VAL A 542 28.77 -7.00 6.91
N GLY A 543 30.04 -6.99 6.48
CA GLY A 543 30.37 -6.73 5.07
C GLY A 543 29.69 -7.73 4.12
N THR A 544 29.39 -7.30 2.92
CA THR A 544 28.84 -8.18 1.89
C THR A 544 29.91 -9.15 1.37
N THR A 545 29.53 -10.38 1.09
CA THR A 545 30.32 -11.25 0.23
C THR A 545 30.31 -10.62 -1.16
N GLY A 546 31.43 -10.03 -1.59
CA GLY A 546 31.52 -9.44 -2.91
C GLY A 546 31.20 -10.47 -3.97
N ILE A 547 30.01 -10.44 -4.49
CA ILE A 547 29.74 -10.99 -5.80
C ILE A 547 30.30 -9.90 -6.72
N SER A 548 31.52 -10.10 -7.22
CA SER A 548 31.97 -9.36 -8.39
C SER A 548 30.89 -9.62 -9.44
N GLY A 549 30.14 -8.58 -9.80
CA GLY A 549 29.05 -8.70 -10.75
C GLY A 549 29.58 -9.23 -12.07
N VAL A 550 29.43 -10.52 -12.26
CA VAL A 550 29.48 -11.11 -13.58
C VAL A 550 28.09 -10.83 -14.14
N ALA A 551 28.01 -9.84 -15.01
CA ALA A 551 26.81 -9.66 -15.81
C ALA A 551 26.61 -10.96 -16.61
N GLU A 552 25.52 -11.66 -16.38
CA GLU A 552 25.16 -12.86 -17.10
C GLU A 552 24.40 -12.46 -18.37
N VAL A 553 24.93 -12.79 -19.54
CA VAL A 553 24.30 -12.53 -20.84
C VAL A 553 23.89 -13.85 -21.46
N ASP A 554 22.61 -14.08 -21.56
CA ASP A 554 22.07 -15.23 -22.29
C ASP A 554 21.87 -14.87 -23.78
N LEU A 555 22.73 -15.41 -24.63
CA LEU A 555 22.68 -15.25 -26.10
C LEU A 555 22.15 -16.52 -26.77
N THR A 556 20.91 -16.86 -26.48
CA THR A 556 20.25 -18.01 -27.14
C THR A 556 19.61 -17.63 -28.48
N ASN A 557 19.52 -16.33 -28.82
CA ASN A 557 18.85 -15.84 -30.02
C ASN A 557 19.75 -15.00 -30.94
N THR A 558 19.47 -14.97 -32.21
CA THR A 558 20.11 -14.10 -33.21
C THR A 558 19.72 -12.64 -32.93
N VAL A 559 20.70 -11.78 -32.68
CA VAL A 559 20.48 -10.35 -32.40
C VAL A 559 20.27 -9.60 -33.72
N TYR A 560 19.17 -8.86 -33.83
CA TYR A 560 18.89 -7.98 -35.00
C TYR A 560 19.22 -6.52 -34.62
N LEU A 561 19.53 -5.73 -35.66
CA LEU A 561 19.82 -4.31 -35.50
C LEU A 561 18.63 -3.57 -34.86
N GLY A 562 18.79 -3.02 -33.68
CA GLY A 562 17.73 -2.32 -32.91
C GLY A 562 17.24 -3.05 -31.67
N ASP A 563 17.63 -4.30 -31.45
CA ASP A 563 17.28 -5.04 -30.24
C ASP A 563 18.29 -4.79 -29.13
N THR A 564 17.81 -4.72 -27.89
CA THR A 564 18.64 -4.55 -26.70
C THR A 564 18.75 -5.88 -25.96
N TYR A 565 19.96 -6.37 -25.75
CA TYR A 565 20.25 -7.66 -25.10
C TYR A 565 21.24 -7.47 -23.96
N THR A 566 21.10 -8.27 -22.90
CA THR A 566 22.02 -8.31 -21.75
C THR A 566 22.99 -9.48 -21.93
N ILE A 567 24.33 -9.29 -21.95
CA ILE A 567 25.34 -10.32 -22.23
C ILE A 567 25.97 -10.90 -20.96
N THR A 568 25.96 -12.25 -20.73
CA THR A 568 26.70 -12.94 -19.66
C THR A 568 28.09 -13.42 -20.12
N ALA A 569 29.07 -13.37 -19.23
CA ALA A 569 30.50 -13.57 -19.51
C ALA A 569 30.89 -14.99 -20.04
N SER A 570 29.97 -15.92 -20.14
CA SER A 570 30.24 -17.30 -20.61
C SER A 570 29.74 -17.62 -22.02
N ALA A 571 29.14 -16.65 -22.72
CA ALA A 571 28.60 -16.88 -24.05
C ALA A 571 29.59 -16.55 -25.16
N THR A 572 29.67 -17.41 -26.19
CA THR A 572 30.44 -17.15 -27.39
C THR A 572 29.54 -16.40 -28.39
N LEU A 573 29.86 -15.12 -28.66
CA LEU A 573 29.18 -14.33 -29.67
C LEU A 573 29.71 -14.70 -31.06
N THR A 574 28.88 -15.23 -31.94
CA THR A 574 29.21 -15.41 -33.35
C THR A 574 28.75 -14.17 -34.11
N ILE A 575 29.70 -13.37 -34.59
CA ILE A 575 29.45 -12.12 -35.31
C ILE A 575 29.43 -12.43 -36.84
N GLU A 576 28.35 -12.05 -37.51
CA GLU A 576 28.31 -12.11 -38.97
C GLU A 576 29.08 -10.92 -39.58
N PRO A 577 29.88 -11.15 -40.66
CA PRO A 577 30.88 -10.17 -41.10
C PRO A 577 30.36 -8.86 -41.72
N GLU A 578 29.07 -8.67 -41.88
CA GLU A 578 28.49 -7.47 -42.55
C GLU A 578 27.54 -6.66 -41.66
N LYS A 579 27.45 -6.96 -40.33
CA LYS A 579 26.54 -6.28 -39.45
C LYS A 579 27.31 -5.50 -38.38
N THR A 580 26.94 -4.23 -38.16
CA THR A 580 27.47 -3.40 -37.05
C THR A 580 26.63 -3.61 -35.80
N TYR A 581 27.22 -4.14 -34.75
CA TYR A 581 26.58 -4.32 -33.45
C TYR A 581 26.97 -3.17 -32.55
N ILE A 582 25.99 -2.42 -32.02
CA ILE A 582 26.22 -1.42 -30.97
C ILE A 582 25.94 -2.11 -29.64
N LEU A 583 26.98 -2.48 -28.91
CA LEU A 583 26.90 -2.89 -27.53
C LEU A 583 26.63 -1.64 -26.67
N ALA A 584 25.37 -1.34 -26.43
CA ALA A 584 25.01 -0.45 -25.37
C ALA A 584 25.17 -1.23 -24.04
N THR A 585 26.29 -1.04 -23.36
CA THR A 585 26.40 -1.42 -21.96
C THR A 585 25.45 -0.51 -21.20
N GLN A 586 24.18 -0.90 -21.04
CA GLN A 586 23.49 -0.51 -19.83
C GLN A 586 24.23 -1.24 -18.71
N GLN A 587 25.14 -0.53 -18.09
CA GLN A 587 25.64 -0.93 -16.80
C GLN A 587 24.39 -0.93 -15.91
N PRO A 588 23.89 -2.10 -15.42
CA PRO A 588 23.01 -2.05 -14.27
C PRO A 588 23.78 -1.23 -13.26
N ALA A 589 23.12 -0.32 -12.56
CA ALA A 589 23.74 0.38 -11.46
C ALA A 589 24.34 -0.71 -10.58
N ILE A 590 25.63 -0.95 -10.73
CA ILE A 590 26.35 -1.90 -9.90
C ILE A 590 26.29 -1.23 -8.56
N ALA A 591 25.39 -1.70 -7.69
CA ALA A 591 25.58 -1.48 -6.28
C ALA A 591 27.02 -1.98 -6.05
N THR A 592 27.95 -1.05 -5.92
CA THR A 592 29.32 -1.38 -5.55
C THR A 592 29.21 -1.92 -4.15
N THR A 593 29.00 -3.23 -4.04
CA THR A 593 29.05 -3.94 -2.78
C THR A 593 30.49 -3.88 -2.34
N THR A 594 30.83 -2.82 -1.62
CA THR A 594 32.14 -2.68 -1.05
C THR A 594 32.29 -3.77 -0.01
N ASN A 595 33.27 -4.66 -0.18
CA ASN A 595 33.64 -5.65 0.83
C ASN A 595 33.96 -5.00 2.19
N ASN A 596 33.96 -3.69 2.24
CA ASN A 596 34.33 -2.88 3.39
C ASN A 596 33.34 -1.70 3.54
N PRO A 597 32.17 -1.92 4.14
CA PRO A 597 31.17 -0.88 4.30
C PRO A 597 31.72 0.31 5.10
N GLN A 598 31.29 1.51 4.72
CA GLN A 598 31.79 2.77 5.25
C GLN A 598 30.69 3.51 6.02
N ALA A 599 31.05 4.07 7.17
CA ALA A 599 30.24 5.04 7.88
C ALA A 599 30.81 6.46 7.66
N MET A 600 29.92 7.40 7.40
CA MET A 600 30.23 8.81 7.13
C MET A 600 29.84 9.64 8.34
N LEU A 601 30.82 10.31 8.95
CA LEU A 601 30.60 11.26 10.04
C LEU A 601 30.70 12.69 9.51
N ARG A 602 29.74 13.52 9.86
CA ARG A 602 29.86 14.98 9.78
C ARG A 602 29.41 15.62 11.08
N TRP A 603 29.77 16.87 11.30
CA TRP A 603 29.39 17.61 12.50
C TRP A 603 29.05 19.06 12.21
N SER A 604 28.23 19.61 13.08
CA SER A 604 27.93 21.03 13.13
C SER A 604 28.47 21.63 14.42
N SER A 605 28.88 22.92 14.38
CA SER A 605 29.31 23.71 15.53
C SER A 605 28.44 24.96 15.74
N ASP A 606 27.35 25.08 14.99
CA ASP A 606 26.44 26.22 14.95
C ASP A 606 24.97 25.79 15.05
N GLY A 607 24.72 24.77 15.87
CA GLY A 607 23.37 24.27 16.13
C GLY A 607 22.70 23.54 14.96
N GLY A 608 23.47 23.08 13.96
CA GLY A 608 22.91 22.35 12.79
C GLY A 608 22.74 23.22 11.54
N SER A 609 23.13 24.51 11.58
CA SER A 609 22.99 25.41 10.44
C SER A 609 24.00 25.13 9.33
N THR A 610 25.23 24.79 9.66
CA THR A 610 26.25 24.37 8.71
C THR A 610 26.92 23.07 9.14
N TRP A 611 27.39 22.30 8.16
CA TRP A 611 27.96 20.98 8.39
C TRP A 611 29.39 20.90 7.84
N SER A 612 30.25 20.14 8.54
CA SER A 612 31.58 19.78 8.04
C SER A 612 31.53 18.90 6.81
N ASN A 613 32.65 18.73 6.11
CA ASN A 613 32.79 17.66 5.14
C ASN A 613 32.60 16.28 5.81
N GLU A 614 32.27 15.30 5.02
CA GLU A 614 32.14 13.91 5.47
C GLU A 614 33.52 13.30 5.77
N HIS A 615 33.59 12.60 6.88
CA HIS A 615 34.75 11.85 7.33
C HIS A 615 34.41 10.36 7.35
N TRP A 616 35.01 9.62 6.45
CA TRP A 616 34.70 8.22 6.23
C TRP A 616 35.53 7.31 7.12
N THR A 617 34.92 6.24 7.64
CA THR A 617 35.62 5.17 8.36
C THR A 617 34.98 3.83 8.07
N SER A 618 35.81 2.77 8.06
CA SER A 618 35.34 1.41 7.84
C SER A 618 34.53 0.89 9.05
N VAL A 619 33.38 0.29 8.79
CA VAL A 619 32.59 -0.45 9.80
C VAL A 619 33.17 -1.85 10.05
N GLY A 620 33.88 -2.39 9.08
CA GLY A 620 34.53 -3.70 9.12
C GLY A 620 34.03 -4.61 8.01
N GLN A 621 34.98 -5.37 7.46
CA GLN A 621 34.67 -6.37 6.43
C GLN A 621 33.95 -7.57 7.03
N LEU A 622 33.28 -8.36 6.17
CA LEU A 622 32.71 -9.65 6.58
C LEU A 622 33.77 -10.52 7.29
N GLY A 623 33.42 -11.02 8.48
CA GLY A 623 34.31 -11.84 9.32
C GLY A 623 35.33 -11.08 10.18
N LYS A 624 35.40 -9.73 10.07
CA LYS A 624 36.24 -8.90 10.96
C LYS A 624 35.43 -8.37 12.15
N TYR A 625 35.39 -9.15 13.22
CA TYR A 625 34.56 -8.85 14.41
C TYR A 625 35.22 -7.90 15.43
N THR A 626 36.47 -7.49 15.23
CA THR A 626 37.20 -6.60 16.16
C THR A 626 37.33 -5.17 15.63
N ASN A 627 36.67 -4.84 14.51
CA ASN A 627 36.73 -3.52 13.91
C ASN A 627 36.08 -2.47 14.81
N ARG A 628 36.66 -1.25 14.83
CA ARG A 628 36.15 -0.12 15.59
C ARG A 628 36.04 1.08 14.66
N ALA A 629 34.85 1.65 14.55
CA ALA A 629 34.68 2.92 13.85
C ALA A 629 35.07 4.07 14.76
N ILE A 630 36.22 4.66 14.49
CA ILE A 630 36.81 5.72 15.32
C ILE A 630 37.20 6.90 14.43
N TRP A 631 36.75 8.09 14.82
CA TRP A 631 37.17 9.35 14.25
C TRP A 631 37.92 10.15 15.30
N ARG A 632 39.02 10.77 14.87
CA ARG A 632 39.93 11.52 15.75
C ARG A 632 40.16 12.94 15.25
N ARG A 633 40.57 13.83 16.18
CA ARG A 633 40.89 15.24 15.87
C ARG A 633 39.68 16.01 15.35
N LEU A 634 38.56 15.91 16.07
CA LEU A 634 37.28 16.47 15.67
C LEU A 634 37.16 17.98 15.93
N GLY A 635 38.25 18.64 16.37
CA GLY A 635 38.30 20.08 16.57
C GLY A 635 37.67 20.54 17.86
N THR A 636 37.37 21.85 17.91
CA THR A 636 36.78 22.49 19.10
C THR A 636 35.43 23.11 18.79
N ALA A 637 34.51 23.09 19.74
CA ALA A 637 33.25 23.79 19.68
C ALA A 637 32.74 24.15 21.07
N ARG A 638 31.76 25.05 21.16
CA ARG A 638 30.96 25.31 22.37
C ARG A 638 29.65 24.53 22.35
N ASP A 639 29.15 24.30 21.16
CA ASP A 639 27.99 23.45 20.86
C ASP A 639 28.38 22.53 19.69
N ARG A 640 28.13 21.25 19.81
CA ARG A 640 28.49 20.25 18.84
C ARG A 640 27.35 19.27 18.60
N ILE A 641 27.01 19.07 17.33
CA ILE A 641 26.10 18.02 16.88
C ILE A 641 26.89 17.08 15.97
N PHE A 642 26.78 15.79 16.24
CA PHE A 642 27.34 14.75 15.36
C PHE A 642 26.24 14.08 14.57
N GLU A 643 26.51 13.83 13.29
CA GLU A 643 25.62 13.09 12.41
C GLU A 643 26.41 11.97 11.72
N VAL A 644 25.85 10.76 11.76
CA VAL A 644 26.42 9.58 11.09
C VAL A 644 25.41 9.08 10.07
N SER A 645 25.89 8.80 8.86
CA SER A 645 25.10 8.17 7.80
C SER A 645 25.82 6.98 7.19
N VAL A 646 25.01 6.05 6.64
CA VAL A 646 25.48 4.86 5.93
C VAL A 646 24.54 4.62 4.74
N THR A 647 25.13 4.30 3.59
CA THR A 647 24.40 3.98 2.36
C THR A 647 24.66 2.56 1.87
N ASP A 648 25.68 1.90 2.42
CA ASP A 648 25.99 0.51 2.03
C ASP A 648 24.86 -0.45 2.45
N PRO A 649 24.48 -1.41 1.59
CA PRO A 649 23.38 -2.33 1.83
C PRO A 649 23.80 -3.49 2.75
N VAL A 650 24.06 -3.16 4.00
CA VAL A 650 24.48 -4.12 5.04
C VAL A 650 23.61 -3.98 6.29
N ASN A 651 23.60 -5.02 7.13
CA ASN A 651 22.97 -4.97 8.46
C ASN A 651 23.76 -4.02 9.38
N PHE A 652 23.39 -2.76 9.37
CA PHE A 652 24.09 -1.72 10.10
C PHE A 652 23.36 -1.37 11.40
N VAL A 653 23.78 -1.97 12.50
CA VAL A 653 23.21 -1.75 13.83
C VAL A 653 24.10 -0.83 14.65
N ILE A 654 23.55 0.26 15.20
CA ILE A 654 24.25 1.17 16.12
C ILE A 654 23.92 0.78 17.55
N ILE A 655 24.92 0.36 18.32
CA ILE A 655 24.74 -0.14 19.68
C ILE A 655 25.01 0.95 20.72
N SER A 656 26.10 1.73 20.57
CA SER A 656 26.49 2.79 21.49
C SER A 656 27.52 3.72 20.87
N ALA A 657 27.67 4.91 21.44
CA ALA A 657 28.71 5.84 21.07
C ALA A 657 29.47 6.32 22.30
N ASN A 658 30.80 6.39 22.20
CA ASN A 658 31.67 6.92 23.25
C ASN A 658 32.43 8.14 22.70
N LEU A 659 32.42 9.20 23.49
CA LEU A 659 33.08 10.45 23.12
C LEU A 659 34.17 10.81 24.15
N LYS A 660 35.36 11.11 23.64
CA LYS A 660 36.46 11.63 24.44
C LYS A 660 36.58 13.13 24.24
N VAL A 661 36.32 13.86 25.32
CA VAL A 661 36.30 15.33 25.34
C VAL A 661 37.21 15.84 26.43
N GLN A 662 37.93 16.93 26.16
CA GLN A 662 38.72 17.66 27.14
C GLN A 662 38.17 19.08 27.25
N GLY A 663 37.99 19.56 28.47
CA GLY A 663 37.69 20.98 28.69
C GLY A 663 38.86 21.87 28.23
N ALA A 664 38.58 22.97 27.57
CA ALA A 664 39.56 23.99 27.35
C ALA A 664 39.67 24.82 28.60
N GLU A 665 40.87 24.91 29.19
CA GLU A 665 41.17 25.98 30.12
C GLU A 665 41.09 27.30 29.37
N ASN A 666 40.34 28.28 29.91
CA ASN A 666 40.20 29.61 29.31
C ASN A 666 41.53 30.38 29.31
#